data_2ee4887346e6ba2bf6079b692fe3d200
#
_entry.id   2ee4887346e6ba2bf6079b692fe3d200
#
_cell.length_a   1.000
_cell.length_b   1.000
_cell.length_c   1.000
_cell.angle_alpha   90.00
_cell.angle_beta   90.00
_cell.angle_gamma   90.00
#
_symmetry.space_group_name_H-M   'P 1'
#
loop_
_entity.id
_entity.type
_entity.pdbx_description
1 polymer ?
#
loop_
_entity_poly.entity_id
_entity_poly.type
_entity_poly.pdbx_seq_one_letter_code
_entity_poly.pdbx_strand_id
1 'polypeptide(L)'
;MLKINKQLFFFYFCRIFSALALAALFVLPLGMMQITLNDPNGISTLLFPYTVAFIKDVNFYAPGLQLLFYSIYFLPLTFVVLVISIFVKKIPQKLLYFLVLISLTIYLFCGISCMIICANTSQWFKSLPLIIYITFGFAIISHLALSILGIINIRLNNPQYAEYKVLRQEEIEKSKNKKNNDKKTSLKTKLTLFIIGTISIILFSFMVLILRRYQNLITETVTEAGRTTAEQTAAIYETAEGKYEKILYFFNQQKKSNEYADTPFERIDIIISSVNAQIFMEEITADTELPPFDVFAYTTGKALEVPAEEKTLSNEQAADYIKRYQTGAYRKTPIYNKANGTCKFVYPVTLPRKKGSKLVGFSIVTYREDVLMKPYFQTKVAVFALSAVFFYLAVILSIFLSDYIANPLLFLRSNVRKTSKSLSVMMSGKGTVTSDTIQFEDTVKTRDEIKDLSTEIGDMVSLIRGMVPYISFSTLKHADAESKRSINRELCFLFTDIRGFTTLCEGRAPKEIVSLLNHYLDIETEIIHKNGGDIDKFVGDEMMAFFAGPRKEYNACKAAMEIRAAMKEQQQLSKEKGKEVIQIGIGINTGNVVFGSVGSKTRMDFTSIGDTVNLAARLEGANKAYGSKSIISEAVYDKLNNTFVCRELDFITVKGKSEPVRIYEILQLKSKSAEKLDEIKTLFEFGLHYYRNKQWDKSEQYFNQCYTKFHDLPSKVFLERIHHFKLVPPPAKWDGVFEMKVK
;
A
#
# COMPACT_ATOMS: atom_id res chain seq x y z
N MET A 1 38.27 2.75 -1.72
CA MET A 1 37.25 2.10 -2.55
C MET A 1 35.96 2.90 -2.49
N LEU A 2 35.59 3.54 -3.58
CA LEU A 2 34.39 4.39 -3.71
C LEU A 2 33.14 3.54 -3.39
N LYS A 3 32.44 3.85 -2.31
CA LYS A 3 31.07 3.38 -2.08
C LYS A 3 30.21 3.98 -3.19
N ILE A 4 30.10 3.31 -4.33
CA ILE A 4 29.16 3.70 -5.39
C ILE A 4 27.77 3.65 -4.76
N ASN A 5 27.12 4.78 -4.71
CA ASN A 5 25.75 4.87 -4.22
C ASN A 5 24.88 3.98 -5.12
N LYS A 6 24.43 2.82 -4.58
CA LYS A 6 23.64 1.82 -5.32
C LYS A 6 22.46 2.45 -6.08
N GLN A 7 21.87 3.50 -5.53
CA GLN A 7 20.75 4.22 -6.17
C GLN A 7 21.20 4.99 -7.41
N LEU A 8 22.36 5.65 -7.36
CA LEU A 8 22.90 6.41 -8.49
C LEU A 8 23.36 5.46 -9.60
N PHE A 9 24.00 4.34 -9.25
CA PHE A 9 24.38 3.29 -10.19
C PHE A 9 23.16 2.74 -10.92
N PHE A 10 22.12 2.33 -10.20
CA PHE A 10 20.89 1.81 -10.80
C PHE A 10 20.18 2.84 -11.67
N PHE A 11 20.23 4.10 -11.30
CA PHE A 11 19.65 5.21 -12.06
C PHE A 11 20.27 5.34 -13.46
N TYR A 12 21.59 5.38 -13.56
CA TYR A 12 22.29 5.49 -14.84
C TYR A 12 22.23 4.18 -15.61
N PHE A 13 22.41 3.04 -14.95
CA PHE A 13 22.34 1.72 -15.56
C PHE A 13 21.03 1.49 -16.32
N CYS A 14 19.89 1.76 -15.69
CA CYS A 14 18.59 1.59 -16.34
C CYS A 14 18.41 2.49 -17.55
N ARG A 15 18.88 3.74 -17.50
CA ARG A 15 18.78 4.68 -18.63
C ARG A 15 19.67 4.27 -19.81
N ILE A 16 20.91 3.94 -19.51
CA ILE A 16 21.87 3.48 -20.53
C ILE A 16 21.40 2.17 -21.16
N PHE A 17 20.97 1.21 -20.34
CA PHE A 17 20.44 -0.06 -20.83
C PHE A 17 19.20 0.13 -21.72
N SER A 18 18.27 1.01 -21.33
CA SER A 18 17.09 1.34 -22.15
C SER A 18 17.48 1.96 -23.49
N ALA A 19 18.45 2.89 -23.49
CA ALA A 19 18.93 3.52 -24.71
C ALA A 19 19.63 2.51 -25.63
N LEU A 20 20.47 1.63 -25.10
CA LEU A 20 21.14 0.58 -25.86
C LEU A 20 20.15 -0.44 -26.44
N ALA A 21 19.14 -0.85 -25.66
CA ALA A 21 18.10 -1.76 -26.13
C ALA A 21 17.29 -1.15 -27.29
N LEU A 22 16.92 0.11 -27.21
CA LEU A 22 16.22 0.81 -28.30
C LEU A 22 17.12 0.99 -29.53
N ALA A 23 18.39 1.33 -29.35
CA ALA A 23 19.35 1.43 -30.45
C ALA A 23 19.55 0.08 -31.17
N ALA A 24 19.68 -1.01 -30.40
CA ALA A 24 19.79 -2.35 -30.96
C ALA A 24 18.54 -2.74 -31.76
N LEU A 25 17.35 -2.46 -31.25
CA LEU A 25 16.09 -2.73 -31.96
C LEU A 25 15.93 -1.91 -33.22
N PHE A 26 16.52 -0.71 -33.29
CA PHE A 26 16.50 0.12 -34.50
C PHE A 26 17.39 -0.47 -35.62
N VAL A 27 18.47 -1.15 -35.27
CA VAL A 27 19.43 -1.76 -36.21
C VAL A 27 19.01 -3.18 -36.61
N LEU A 28 18.24 -3.90 -35.77
CA LEU A 28 17.82 -5.26 -36.06
C LEU A 28 16.67 -5.31 -37.09
N PRO A 29 16.65 -6.32 -37.98
CA PRO A 29 15.61 -6.43 -39.00
C PRO A 29 14.24 -6.75 -38.42
N LEU A 30 13.20 -6.06 -38.93
CA LEU A 30 11.80 -6.28 -38.55
C LEU A 30 11.14 -7.43 -39.30
N GLY A 31 11.62 -7.74 -40.47
CA GLY A 31 11.03 -8.75 -41.35
C GLY A 31 11.77 -8.88 -42.67
N MET A 32 11.19 -9.63 -43.59
CA MET A 32 11.65 -9.71 -44.98
C MET A 32 10.61 -9.09 -45.92
N MET A 33 11.06 -8.33 -46.86
CA MET A 33 10.24 -7.78 -47.93
C MET A 33 10.68 -8.36 -49.28
N GLN A 34 9.74 -8.89 -50.03
CA GLN A 34 10.00 -9.30 -51.43
C GLN A 34 9.74 -8.10 -52.32
N ILE A 35 10.78 -7.66 -52.99
CA ILE A 35 10.67 -6.63 -54.03
C ILE A 35 10.39 -7.36 -55.35
N THR A 36 9.16 -7.34 -55.78
CA THR A 36 8.76 -7.74 -57.15
C THR A 36 9.11 -6.60 -58.10
N LEU A 37 10.32 -6.56 -58.53
CA LEU A 37 10.65 -5.93 -59.81
C LEU A 37 10.18 -6.93 -60.84
N ASN A 38 9.57 -6.58 -61.91
CA ASN A 38 9.05 -7.32 -63.08
C ASN A 38 9.75 -8.64 -63.47
N ASP A 39 10.37 -9.30 -62.55
CA ASP A 39 11.14 -10.54 -62.65
C ASP A 39 10.47 -11.60 -61.73
N PRO A 40 10.13 -12.78 -62.29
CA PRO A 40 9.50 -13.87 -61.54
C PRO A 40 10.35 -14.41 -60.38
N ASN A 41 11.63 -14.06 -60.31
CA ASN A 41 12.59 -14.47 -59.28
C ASN A 41 12.85 -13.40 -58.19
N GLY A 42 11.91 -12.52 -57.93
CA GLY A 42 12.02 -11.37 -57.05
C GLY A 42 13.04 -11.49 -55.89
N ILE A 43 13.83 -10.45 -55.71
CA ILE A 43 14.87 -10.37 -54.69
C ILE A 43 14.24 -10.17 -53.30
N SER A 44 14.52 -11.09 -52.36
CA SER A 44 14.10 -10.94 -50.96
C SER A 44 15.13 -10.12 -50.19
N THR A 45 14.73 -9.05 -49.58
CA THR A 45 15.57 -8.20 -48.74
C THR A 45 15.10 -8.16 -47.29
N LEU A 46 16.03 -8.01 -46.36
CA LEU A 46 15.72 -7.80 -44.95
C LEU A 46 15.15 -6.39 -44.73
N LEU A 47 14.00 -6.32 -44.07
CA LEU A 47 13.34 -5.05 -43.74
C LEU A 47 13.86 -4.55 -42.38
N PHE A 48 14.63 -3.46 -42.42
CA PHE A 48 15.13 -2.79 -41.22
C PHE A 48 14.22 -1.59 -40.89
N PRO A 49 14.13 -1.22 -39.58
CA PRO A 49 13.34 -0.05 -39.15
C PRO A 49 13.74 1.25 -39.87
N TYR A 50 15.04 1.44 -40.10
CA TYR A 50 15.54 2.64 -40.83
C TYR A 50 15.24 2.62 -42.33
N THR A 51 15.17 1.45 -42.96
CA THR A 51 14.83 1.36 -44.40
C THR A 51 13.35 1.63 -44.67
N VAL A 52 12.48 1.25 -43.71
CA VAL A 52 11.02 1.54 -43.81
C VAL A 52 10.75 3.05 -43.83
N ALA A 53 11.55 3.83 -43.08
CA ALA A 53 11.42 5.30 -43.04
C ALA A 53 11.74 5.99 -44.39
N PHE A 54 12.46 5.34 -45.31
CA PHE A 54 12.87 5.90 -46.58
C PHE A 54 12.04 5.39 -47.77
N ILE A 55 11.10 4.46 -47.58
CA ILE A 55 10.26 3.92 -48.68
C ILE A 55 9.09 4.91 -48.88
N LYS A 56 9.23 5.81 -49.90
CA LYS A 56 8.25 6.84 -50.19
C LYS A 56 7.03 6.39 -51.00
N ASP A 57 7.11 5.30 -51.78
CA ASP A 57 6.14 4.95 -52.81
C ASP A 57 5.53 3.55 -52.69
N VAL A 58 5.54 2.96 -51.50
CA VAL A 58 4.87 1.66 -51.34
C VAL A 58 3.41 1.92 -50.98
N ASN A 59 2.51 1.61 -51.91
CA ASN A 59 1.09 1.46 -51.60
C ASN A 59 0.93 0.31 -50.61
N PHE A 60 0.95 0.63 -49.33
CA PHE A 60 0.69 -0.34 -48.29
C PHE A 60 -0.81 -0.63 -48.23
N TYR A 61 -1.25 -1.64 -48.97
CA TYR A 61 -2.63 -2.13 -48.96
C TYR A 61 -3.05 -2.74 -47.63
N ALA A 62 -2.12 -2.92 -46.65
CA ALA A 62 -2.44 -3.48 -45.38
C ALA A 62 -2.42 -2.38 -44.28
N PRO A 63 -3.54 -2.13 -43.57
CA PRO A 63 -3.63 -1.11 -42.52
C PRO A 63 -2.60 -1.27 -41.40
N GLY A 64 -2.15 -2.51 -41.12
CA GLY A 64 -1.12 -2.80 -40.14
C GLY A 64 0.29 -2.29 -40.47
N LEU A 65 0.62 -2.21 -41.77
CA LEU A 65 1.90 -1.65 -42.25
C LEU A 65 1.95 -0.12 -42.16
N GLN A 66 0.82 0.56 -42.33
CA GLN A 66 0.74 2.00 -42.08
C GLN A 66 0.96 2.35 -40.59
N LEU A 67 0.38 1.59 -39.66
CA LEU A 67 0.62 1.72 -38.23
C LEU A 67 2.09 1.47 -37.88
N LEU A 68 2.73 0.49 -38.52
CA LEU A 68 4.17 0.25 -38.36
C LEU A 68 4.98 1.46 -38.81
N PHE A 69 4.65 2.04 -39.97
CA PHE A 69 5.34 3.20 -40.51
C PHE A 69 5.31 4.39 -39.55
N TYR A 70 4.16 4.72 -38.98
CA TYR A 70 4.05 5.78 -37.98
C TYR A 70 4.74 5.45 -36.66
N SER A 71 4.72 4.19 -36.25
CA SER A 71 5.34 3.77 -34.98
C SER A 71 6.87 3.82 -35.01
N ILE A 72 7.50 3.64 -36.16
CA ILE A 72 8.96 3.71 -36.31
C ILE A 72 9.48 5.11 -35.97
N TYR A 73 8.70 6.18 -36.20
CA TYR A 73 9.11 7.52 -35.78
C TYR A 73 9.11 7.73 -34.26
N PHE A 74 8.35 6.94 -33.51
CA PHE A 74 8.36 7.00 -32.05
C PHE A 74 9.64 6.43 -31.42
N LEU A 75 10.30 5.49 -32.07
CA LEU A 75 11.56 4.89 -31.57
C LEU A 75 12.70 5.92 -31.46
N PRO A 76 13.04 6.66 -32.53
CA PRO A 76 14.06 7.71 -32.46
C PRO A 76 13.71 8.82 -31.45
N LEU A 77 12.44 9.25 -31.42
CA LEU A 77 11.98 10.27 -30.47
C LEU A 77 12.19 9.82 -29.04
N THR A 78 11.81 8.58 -28.70
CA THR A 78 12.00 8.02 -27.37
C THR A 78 13.48 7.85 -27.03
N PHE A 79 14.30 7.45 -28.00
CA PHE A 79 15.75 7.36 -27.85
C PHE A 79 16.36 8.72 -27.52
N VAL A 80 16.00 9.78 -28.25
CA VAL A 80 16.45 11.16 -27.99
C VAL A 80 16.04 11.63 -26.61
N VAL A 81 14.79 11.41 -26.20
CA VAL A 81 14.31 11.75 -24.85
C VAL A 81 15.08 10.97 -23.77
N LEU A 82 15.40 9.70 -23.99
CA LEU A 82 16.22 8.90 -23.10
C LEU A 82 17.65 9.44 -22.97
N VAL A 83 18.31 9.78 -24.07
CA VAL A 83 19.65 10.36 -24.07
C VAL A 83 19.64 11.70 -23.35
N ILE A 84 18.70 12.59 -23.65
CA ILE A 84 18.53 13.87 -22.92
C ILE A 84 18.34 13.61 -21.42
N SER A 85 17.60 12.59 -21.04
CA SER A 85 17.33 12.27 -19.65
C SER A 85 18.55 11.80 -18.85
N ILE A 86 19.62 11.33 -19.52
CA ILE A 86 20.89 11.00 -18.86
C ILE A 86 21.52 12.26 -18.29
N PHE A 87 21.41 13.39 -19.02
CA PHE A 87 22.01 14.67 -18.66
C PHE A 87 21.06 15.54 -17.82
N VAL A 88 19.74 15.49 -18.07
CA VAL A 88 18.73 16.29 -17.40
C VAL A 88 18.06 15.48 -16.28
N LYS A 89 18.55 15.66 -15.04
CA LYS A 89 18.04 14.95 -13.84
C LYS A 89 16.57 15.26 -13.48
N LYS A 90 16.03 16.38 -13.99
CA LYS A 90 14.65 16.83 -13.66
C LYS A 90 13.54 16.04 -14.34
N ILE A 91 13.84 15.23 -15.36
CA ILE A 91 12.79 14.43 -16.05
C ILE A 91 12.32 13.32 -15.12
N PRO A 92 11.01 13.22 -14.82
CA PRO A 92 10.48 12.20 -13.93
C PRO A 92 10.78 10.80 -14.48
N GLN A 93 11.44 9.97 -13.68
CA GLN A 93 11.79 8.61 -14.09
C GLN A 93 10.57 7.77 -14.47
N LYS A 94 9.44 7.96 -13.81
CA LYS A 94 8.18 7.28 -14.12
C LYS A 94 7.72 7.55 -15.55
N LEU A 95 7.78 8.81 -15.98
CA LEU A 95 7.43 9.22 -17.35
C LEU A 95 8.37 8.57 -18.37
N LEU A 96 9.64 8.52 -18.07
CA LEU A 96 10.65 7.93 -18.96
C LEU A 96 10.43 6.43 -19.17
N TYR A 97 10.18 5.68 -18.10
CA TYR A 97 9.86 4.26 -18.18
C TYR A 97 8.55 4.02 -18.93
N PHE A 98 7.55 4.86 -18.73
CA PHE A 98 6.29 4.78 -19.46
C PHE A 98 6.49 4.95 -20.97
N LEU A 99 7.27 5.96 -21.39
CA LEU A 99 7.58 6.19 -22.80
C LEU A 99 8.36 5.02 -23.42
N VAL A 100 9.37 4.50 -22.71
CA VAL A 100 10.14 3.33 -23.18
C VAL A 100 9.27 2.09 -23.31
N LEU A 101 8.42 1.82 -22.33
CA LEU A 101 7.49 0.69 -22.36
C LEU A 101 6.49 0.82 -23.51
N ILE A 102 5.92 2.00 -23.75
CA ILE A 102 5.03 2.25 -24.89
C ILE A 102 5.78 2.00 -26.19
N SER A 103 6.97 2.55 -26.36
CA SER A 103 7.75 2.38 -27.59
C SER A 103 8.08 0.91 -27.88
N LEU A 104 8.49 0.17 -26.86
CA LEU A 104 8.75 -1.27 -26.98
C LEU A 104 7.47 -2.07 -27.26
N THR A 105 6.36 -1.70 -26.66
CA THR A 105 5.07 -2.35 -26.91
C THR A 105 4.60 -2.11 -28.35
N ILE A 106 4.70 -0.87 -28.83
CA ILE A 106 4.40 -0.52 -30.21
C ILE A 106 5.31 -1.30 -31.17
N TYR A 107 6.61 -1.36 -30.89
CA TYR A 107 7.57 -2.15 -31.68
C TYR A 107 7.19 -3.64 -31.77
N LEU A 108 6.89 -4.27 -30.63
CA LEU A 108 6.49 -5.67 -30.57
C LEU A 108 5.18 -5.92 -31.33
N PHE A 109 4.20 -5.04 -31.17
CA PHE A 109 2.93 -5.11 -31.89
C PHE A 109 3.11 -5.00 -33.40
N CYS A 110 3.88 -4.03 -33.84
CA CYS A 110 4.18 -3.82 -35.24
C CYS A 110 4.96 -5.02 -35.84
N GLY A 111 5.91 -5.54 -35.10
CA GLY A 111 6.66 -6.71 -35.52
C GLY A 111 5.80 -7.98 -35.62
N ILE A 112 4.93 -8.23 -34.65
CA ILE A 112 3.96 -9.32 -34.68
C ILE A 112 3.00 -9.16 -35.85
N SER A 113 2.47 -7.95 -36.06
CA SER A 113 1.58 -7.66 -37.20
C SER A 113 2.25 -7.87 -38.54
N CYS A 114 3.52 -7.46 -38.69
CA CYS A 114 4.32 -7.76 -39.89
C CYS A 114 4.53 -9.27 -40.07
N MET A 115 4.86 -10.02 -39.02
CA MET A 115 5.00 -11.47 -39.09
C MET A 115 3.71 -12.16 -39.55
N ILE A 116 2.58 -11.72 -39.04
CA ILE A 116 1.26 -12.27 -39.40
C ILE A 116 0.90 -11.95 -40.86
N ILE A 117 1.15 -10.73 -41.30
CA ILE A 117 0.91 -10.32 -42.73
C ILE A 117 1.81 -11.11 -43.64
N CYS A 118 3.08 -11.28 -43.31
CA CYS A 118 4.01 -12.09 -44.07
C CYS A 118 3.66 -13.59 -44.07
N ALA A 119 3.13 -14.10 -42.96
CA ALA A 119 2.72 -15.51 -42.86
C ALA A 119 1.55 -15.90 -43.75
N ASN A 120 0.64 -14.96 -44.02
CA ASN A 120 -0.53 -15.21 -44.85
C ASN A 120 -0.25 -15.22 -46.35
N THR A 121 0.94 -14.86 -46.80
CA THR A 121 1.40 -15.02 -48.18
C THR A 121 2.00 -16.39 -48.48
N SER A 122 1.50 -17.39 -47.84
CA SER A 122 1.48 -18.85 -48.06
C SER A 122 2.77 -19.66 -48.28
N GLN A 123 3.91 -19.11 -48.57
CA GLN A 123 5.17 -19.89 -48.73
C GLN A 123 6.30 -19.47 -47.76
N TRP A 124 6.17 -18.42 -47.01
CA TRP A 124 7.25 -17.71 -46.35
C TRP A 124 7.59 -18.16 -44.93
N PHE A 125 6.66 -18.79 -44.23
CA PHE A 125 6.89 -19.18 -42.83
C PHE A 125 7.96 -20.25 -42.67
N LYS A 126 8.22 -21.06 -43.70
CA LYS A 126 9.24 -22.10 -43.65
C LYS A 126 10.67 -21.58 -43.84
N SER A 127 10.85 -20.34 -44.25
CA SER A 127 12.15 -19.77 -44.62
C SER A 127 12.49 -18.43 -43.97
N LEU A 128 11.77 -18.02 -42.88
CA LEU A 128 12.11 -16.82 -42.14
C LEU A 128 13.53 -16.96 -41.56
N PRO A 129 14.48 -16.05 -41.85
CA PRO A 129 15.82 -16.13 -41.34
C PRO A 129 15.83 -16.15 -39.81
N LEU A 130 16.69 -17.00 -39.24
CA LEU A 130 16.90 -17.14 -37.80
C LEU A 130 17.05 -15.78 -37.08
N ILE A 131 17.62 -14.79 -37.77
CA ILE A 131 17.85 -13.44 -37.24
C ILE A 131 16.56 -12.73 -36.88
N ILE A 132 15.43 -12.99 -37.55
CA ILE A 132 14.12 -12.39 -37.22
C ILE A 132 13.58 -12.95 -35.90
N TYR A 133 13.69 -14.26 -35.68
CA TYR A 133 13.34 -14.88 -34.41
C TYR A 133 14.20 -14.37 -33.24
N ILE A 134 15.51 -14.17 -33.49
CA ILE A 134 16.44 -13.59 -32.51
C ILE A 134 16.01 -12.15 -32.19
N THR A 135 15.65 -11.34 -33.17
CA THR A 135 15.20 -9.94 -32.96
C THR A 135 13.97 -9.88 -32.08
N PHE A 136 12.97 -10.72 -32.36
CA PHE A 136 11.78 -10.77 -31.55
C PHE A 136 12.04 -11.29 -30.14
N GLY A 137 12.84 -12.33 -30.02
CA GLY A 137 13.27 -12.84 -28.71
C GLY A 137 14.00 -11.77 -27.91
N PHE A 138 14.90 -11.03 -28.53
CA PHE A 138 15.60 -9.90 -27.89
C PHE A 138 14.63 -8.77 -27.49
N ALA A 139 13.68 -8.41 -28.34
CA ALA A 139 12.69 -7.38 -28.02
C ALA A 139 11.82 -7.78 -26.82
N ILE A 140 11.36 -9.02 -26.76
CA ILE A 140 10.58 -9.56 -25.65
C ILE A 140 11.38 -9.56 -24.37
N ILE A 141 12.62 -10.07 -24.39
CA ILE A 141 13.52 -10.13 -23.24
C ILE A 141 13.85 -8.73 -22.74
N SER A 142 14.19 -7.82 -23.64
CA SER A 142 14.47 -6.41 -23.29
C SER A 142 13.26 -5.72 -22.68
N HIS A 143 12.07 -5.97 -23.18
CA HIS A 143 10.83 -5.42 -22.64
C HIS A 143 10.56 -5.95 -21.21
N LEU A 144 10.68 -7.25 -21.01
CA LEU A 144 10.54 -7.88 -19.68
C LEU A 144 11.58 -7.34 -18.69
N ALA A 145 12.85 -7.30 -19.11
CA ALA A 145 13.95 -6.81 -18.30
C ALA A 145 13.74 -5.35 -17.89
N LEU A 146 13.37 -4.47 -18.84
CA LEU A 146 13.09 -3.06 -18.57
C LEU A 146 11.87 -2.85 -17.69
N SER A 147 10.82 -3.65 -17.86
CA SER A 147 9.65 -3.62 -16.97
C SER A 147 10.03 -3.96 -15.53
N ILE A 148 10.79 -5.03 -15.33
CA ILE A 148 11.27 -5.47 -14.01
C ILE A 148 12.21 -4.42 -13.39
N LEU A 149 13.20 -3.96 -14.16
CA LEU A 149 14.16 -2.95 -13.71
C LEU A 149 13.47 -1.61 -13.39
N GLY A 150 12.48 -1.22 -14.18
CA GLY A 150 11.67 -0.03 -13.93
C GLY A 150 10.92 -0.11 -12.61
N ILE A 151 10.27 -1.22 -12.33
CA ILE A 151 9.56 -1.48 -11.07
C ILE A 151 10.54 -1.45 -9.89
N ILE A 152 11.69 -2.12 -10.02
CA ILE A 152 12.71 -2.16 -8.98
C ILE A 152 13.24 -0.75 -8.70
N ASN A 153 13.55 0.02 -9.74
CA ASN A 153 14.09 1.37 -9.61
C ASN A 153 13.10 2.35 -8.99
N ILE A 154 11.82 2.29 -9.37
CA ILE A 154 10.75 3.09 -8.75
C ILE A 154 10.66 2.77 -7.26
N ARG A 155 10.81 1.50 -6.88
CA ARG A 155 10.77 1.05 -5.48
C ARG A 155 12.00 1.47 -4.68
N LEU A 156 13.20 1.34 -5.26
CA LEU A 156 14.45 1.70 -4.58
C LEU A 156 14.60 3.21 -4.35
N ASN A 157 14.07 4.03 -5.25
CA ASN A 157 14.12 5.50 -5.14
C ASN A 157 12.99 6.10 -4.29
N ASN A 158 12.12 5.27 -3.72
CA ASN A 158 11.11 5.72 -2.77
C ASN A 158 11.60 5.43 -1.34
N PRO A 159 12.05 6.45 -0.57
CA PRO A 159 12.55 6.27 0.79
C PRO A 159 11.49 5.63 1.71
N GLN A 160 10.24 5.91 1.47
CA GLN A 160 9.11 5.34 2.19
C GLN A 160 8.95 3.83 1.94
N TYR A 161 9.38 3.34 0.77
CA TYR A 161 9.31 1.91 0.47
C TYR A 161 10.32 1.08 1.28
N ALA A 162 11.49 1.63 1.59
CA ALA A 162 12.48 0.96 2.43
C ALA A 162 11.91 0.71 3.84
N GLU A 163 11.25 1.69 4.40
CA GLU A 163 10.59 1.63 5.71
C GLU A 163 9.39 0.66 5.70
N TYR A 164 8.57 0.71 4.66
CA TYR A 164 7.48 -0.25 4.45
C TYR A 164 7.99 -1.69 4.38
N LYS A 165 9.15 -1.93 3.74
CA LYS A 165 9.75 -3.27 3.63
C LYS A 165 10.14 -3.82 4.99
N VAL A 166 10.69 -3.00 5.88
CA VAL A 166 11.05 -3.39 7.26
C VAL A 166 9.79 -3.75 8.04
N LEU A 167 8.77 -2.89 8.01
CA LEU A 167 7.50 -3.14 8.71
C LEU A 167 6.78 -4.39 8.20
N ARG A 168 6.83 -4.64 6.89
CA ARG A 168 6.25 -5.86 6.30
C ARG A 168 7.01 -7.12 6.69
N GLN A 169 8.33 -7.05 6.82
CA GLN A 169 9.12 -8.19 7.32
C GLN A 169 8.78 -8.50 8.77
N GLU A 170 8.65 -7.49 9.63
CA GLU A 170 8.18 -7.68 11.01
C GLU A 170 6.76 -8.28 11.08
N GLU A 171 5.86 -7.90 10.17
CA GLU A 171 4.51 -8.49 10.08
C GLU A 171 4.56 -9.97 9.66
N ILE A 172 5.41 -10.31 8.70
CA ILE A 172 5.58 -11.68 8.22
C ILE A 172 6.17 -12.56 9.32
N GLU A 173 7.16 -12.06 10.07
CA GLU A 173 7.73 -12.78 11.21
C GLU A 173 6.72 -12.98 12.34
N LYS A 174 5.93 -11.95 12.67
CA LYS A 174 4.86 -12.05 13.65
C LYS A 174 3.71 -12.96 13.21
N SER A 175 3.42 -13.04 11.91
CA SER A 175 2.39 -13.94 11.38
C SER A 175 2.85 -15.39 11.31
N LYS A 176 4.15 -15.64 11.16
CA LYS A 176 4.73 -17.00 11.26
C LYS A 176 4.61 -17.58 12.67
N ASN A 177 4.64 -16.71 13.70
CA ASN A 177 4.50 -17.12 15.09
C ASN A 177 3.03 -17.26 15.56
N LYS A 178 2.05 -16.77 14.81
CA LYS A 178 0.63 -17.00 15.06
C LYS A 178 0.12 -18.05 14.08
N LYS A 179 -0.21 -19.22 14.59
CA LYS A 179 -0.92 -20.32 13.90
C LYS A 179 -2.36 -19.89 13.49
N ASN A 180 -2.52 -18.85 12.70
CA ASN A 180 -3.82 -18.48 12.16
C ASN A 180 -3.75 -18.43 10.64
N ASN A 181 -4.54 -19.33 10.04
CA ASN A 181 -4.62 -19.68 8.62
C ASN A 181 -5.19 -18.58 7.70
N ASP A 182 -5.42 -17.38 8.16
CA ASP A 182 -5.90 -16.27 7.33
C ASP A 182 -4.72 -15.54 6.65
N LYS A 183 -4.27 -16.09 5.53
CA LYS A 183 -3.41 -15.35 4.57
C LYS A 183 -4.20 -14.18 3.99
N LYS A 184 -4.20 -13.04 4.67
CA LYS A 184 -4.80 -11.81 4.15
C LYS A 184 -4.04 -11.36 2.91
N THR A 185 -4.69 -11.44 1.75
CA THR A 185 -4.17 -10.86 0.50
C THR A 185 -4.06 -9.34 0.65
N SER A 186 -2.97 -8.76 0.15
CA SER A 186 -2.77 -7.31 0.27
C SER A 186 -3.82 -6.53 -0.53
N LEU A 187 -4.20 -5.34 -0.06
CA LEU A 187 -5.11 -4.43 -0.76
C LEU A 187 -4.65 -4.19 -2.20
N LYS A 188 -3.34 -3.99 -2.38
CA LYS A 188 -2.70 -3.82 -3.68
C LYS A 188 -2.99 -4.99 -4.62
N THR A 189 -2.79 -6.23 -4.15
CA THR A 189 -3.04 -7.44 -4.95
C THR A 189 -4.52 -7.55 -5.34
N LYS A 190 -5.43 -7.29 -4.40
CA LYS A 190 -6.87 -7.32 -4.67
C LYS A 190 -7.26 -6.28 -5.73
N LEU A 191 -6.79 -5.04 -5.60
CA LEU A 191 -7.07 -3.96 -6.54
C LEU A 191 -6.52 -4.27 -7.93
N THR A 192 -5.26 -4.72 -8.01
CA THR A 192 -4.65 -5.12 -9.29
C THR A 192 -5.42 -6.23 -9.97
N LEU A 193 -5.78 -7.31 -9.25
CA LEU A 193 -6.55 -8.42 -9.80
C LEU A 193 -7.96 -8.00 -10.22
N PHE A 194 -8.61 -7.13 -9.47
CA PHE A 194 -9.94 -6.62 -9.81
C PHE A 194 -9.90 -5.81 -11.12
N ILE A 195 -8.94 -4.88 -11.27
CA ILE A 195 -8.80 -4.05 -12.47
C ILE A 195 -8.47 -4.93 -13.69
N ILE A 196 -7.49 -5.84 -13.56
CA ILE A 196 -7.13 -6.76 -14.65
C ILE A 196 -8.33 -7.64 -15.04
N GLY A 197 -9.04 -8.20 -14.07
CA GLY A 197 -10.21 -9.04 -14.32
C GLY A 197 -11.31 -8.28 -15.06
N THR A 198 -11.64 -7.08 -14.63
CA THR A 198 -12.66 -6.23 -15.25
C THR A 198 -12.29 -5.88 -16.70
N ILE A 199 -11.04 -5.42 -16.92
CA ILE A 199 -10.58 -5.07 -18.28
C ILE A 199 -10.54 -6.31 -19.17
N SER A 200 -10.12 -7.48 -18.64
CA SER A 200 -10.08 -8.74 -19.40
C SER A 200 -11.48 -9.15 -19.89
N ILE A 201 -12.49 -9.04 -19.04
CA ILE A 201 -13.89 -9.35 -19.39
C ILE A 201 -14.39 -8.41 -20.49
N ILE A 202 -14.11 -7.11 -20.35
CA ILE A 202 -14.52 -6.11 -21.35
C ILE A 202 -13.85 -6.38 -22.70
N LEU A 203 -12.52 -6.56 -22.71
CA LEU A 203 -11.77 -6.84 -23.94
C LEU A 203 -12.24 -8.13 -24.61
N PHE A 204 -12.45 -9.20 -23.85
CA PHE A 204 -12.92 -10.48 -24.36
C PHE A 204 -14.32 -10.35 -24.98
N SER A 205 -15.25 -9.69 -24.28
CA SER A 205 -16.60 -9.47 -24.77
C SER A 205 -16.62 -8.65 -26.07
N PHE A 206 -15.80 -7.60 -26.11
CA PHE A 206 -15.69 -6.73 -27.29
C PHE A 206 -15.05 -7.48 -28.49
N MET A 207 -14.02 -8.28 -28.24
CA MET A 207 -13.37 -9.12 -29.23
C MET A 207 -14.36 -10.13 -29.86
N VAL A 208 -15.13 -10.84 -29.05
CA VAL A 208 -16.12 -11.80 -29.51
C VAL A 208 -17.19 -11.11 -30.36
N LEU A 209 -17.67 -9.96 -29.92
CA LEU A 209 -18.69 -9.18 -30.64
C LEU A 209 -18.21 -8.71 -32.01
N ILE A 210 -16.98 -8.14 -32.06
CA ILE A 210 -16.38 -7.68 -33.34
C ILE A 210 -16.20 -8.86 -34.29
N LEU A 211 -15.60 -9.96 -33.84
CA LEU A 211 -15.32 -11.11 -34.68
C LEU A 211 -16.61 -11.72 -35.22
N ARG A 212 -17.65 -11.84 -34.41
CA ARG A 212 -18.96 -12.35 -34.83
C ARG A 212 -19.62 -11.43 -35.85
N ARG A 213 -19.57 -10.10 -35.60
CA ARG A 213 -20.13 -9.12 -36.55
C ARG A 213 -19.40 -9.14 -37.88
N TYR A 214 -18.07 -9.18 -37.82
CA TYR A 214 -17.24 -9.22 -39.04
C TYR A 214 -17.42 -10.53 -39.84
N GLN A 215 -17.50 -11.67 -39.15
CA GLN A 215 -17.79 -12.98 -39.78
C GLN A 215 -19.13 -12.93 -40.55
N ASN A 216 -20.16 -12.40 -39.90
CA ASN A 216 -21.48 -12.28 -40.55
C ASN A 216 -21.39 -11.37 -41.78
N LEU A 217 -20.71 -10.21 -41.68
CA LEU A 217 -20.54 -9.28 -42.77
C LEU A 217 -19.82 -9.93 -43.96
N ILE A 218 -18.70 -10.61 -43.72
CA ILE A 218 -17.94 -11.29 -44.77
C ILE A 218 -18.80 -12.37 -45.43
N THR A 219 -19.48 -13.19 -44.61
CA THR A 219 -20.33 -14.24 -45.15
C THR A 219 -21.46 -13.68 -46.00
N GLU A 220 -22.08 -12.58 -45.61
CA GLU A 220 -23.13 -11.89 -46.38
C GLU A 220 -22.58 -11.32 -47.69
N THR A 221 -21.48 -10.59 -47.63
CA THR A 221 -20.83 -9.98 -48.84
C THR A 221 -20.38 -11.04 -49.83
N VAL A 222 -19.75 -12.11 -49.35
CA VAL A 222 -19.28 -13.22 -50.19
C VAL A 222 -20.48 -13.95 -50.85
N THR A 223 -21.53 -14.18 -50.04
CA THR A 223 -22.75 -14.84 -50.55
C THR A 223 -23.41 -13.99 -51.65
N GLU A 224 -23.47 -12.69 -51.46
CA GLU A 224 -24.04 -11.76 -52.47
C GLU A 224 -23.20 -11.73 -53.73
N ALA A 225 -21.87 -11.59 -53.61
CA ALA A 225 -20.94 -11.56 -54.73
C ALA A 225 -20.99 -12.88 -55.52
N GLY A 226 -20.91 -14.03 -54.86
CA GLY A 226 -20.98 -15.34 -55.51
C GLY A 226 -22.30 -15.59 -56.21
N ARG A 227 -23.41 -15.19 -55.59
CA ARG A 227 -24.75 -15.25 -56.20
C ARG A 227 -24.84 -14.37 -57.44
N THR A 228 -24.39 -13.13 -57.34
CA THR A 228 -24.43 -12.17 -58.48
C THR A 228 -23.61 -12.68 -59.65
N THR A 229 -22.43 -13.27 -59.43
CA THR A 229 -21.62 -13.89 -60.48
C THR A 229 -22.33 -15.08 -61.12
N ALA A 230 -22.97 -15.93 -60.32
CA ALA A 230 -23.72 -17.08 -60.83
C ALA A 230 -24.96 -16.64 -61.63
N GLU A 231 -25.67 -15.58 -61.18
CA GLU A 231 -26.81 -14.98 -61.89
C GLU A 231 -26.40 -14.36 -63.21
N GLN A 232 -25.33 -13.57 -63.20
CA GLN A 232 -24.78 -12.98 -64.45
C GLN A 232 -24.37 -14.06 -65.43
N THR A 233 -23.78 -15.13 -65.00
CA THR A 233 -23.39 -16.27 -65.85
C THR A 233 -24.58 -16.98 -66.40
N ALA A 234 -25.67 -17.16 -65.65
CA ALA A 234 -26.93 -17.72 -66.16
C ALA A 234 -27.58 -16.84 -67.20
N ALA A 235 -27.64 -15.51 -66.97
CA ALA A 235 -28.19 -14.55 -67.84
C ALA A 235 -27.46 -14.48 -69.22
N ILE A 236 -26.17 -14.73 -69.25
CA ILE A 236 -25.38 -14.78 -70.48
C ILE A 236 -25.76 -15.98 -71.34
N TYR A 237 -26.01 -17.14 -70.75
CA TYR A 237 -26.52 -18.29 -71.49
C TYR A 237 -27.85 -17.95 -72.16
N GLU A 238 -28.73 -17.29 -71.41
CA GLU A 238 -30.03 -16.84 -71.96
C GLU A 238 -29.86 -15.86 -73.08
N THR A 239 -29.02 -14.83 -72.95
CA THR A 239 -28.78 -13.77 -73.94
C THR A 239 -28.01 -14.29 -75.17
N ALA A 240 -27.14 -15.24 -75.02
CA ALA A 240 -26.37 -15.88 -76.06
C ALA A 240 -27.18 -16.88 -76.87
N GLU A 241 -28.43 -17.16 -76.47
CA GLU A 241 -29.32 -18.16 -77.11
C GLU A 241 -28.63 -19.55 -77.23
N GLY A 242 -27.80 -19.92 -76.24
CA GLY A 242 -27.05 -21.16 -76.23
C GLY A 242 -25.84 -21.22 -77.21
N LYS A 243 -25.45 -20.10 -77.84
CA LYS A 243 -24.31 -20.06 -78.77
C LYS A 243 -23.00 -20.17 -77.98
N TYR A 244 -22.32 -21.28 -78.13
CA TYR A 244 -21.13 -21.63 -77.40
C TYR A 244 -19.98 -20.60 -77.44
N GLU A 245 -19.74 -20.04 -78.65
CA GLU A 245 -18.65 -19.07 -78.81
C GLU A 245 -18.84 -17.78 -78.01
N LYS A 246 -20.07 -17.29 -77.84
CA LYS A 246 -20.38 -16.09 -77.08
C LYS A 246 -20.16 -16.36 -75.59
N ILE A 247 -20.51 -17.56 -75.11
CA ILE A 247 -20.34 -17.99 -73.70
C ILE A 247 -18.86 -18.16 -73.44
N LEU A 248 -18.10 -18.76 -74.34
CA LEU A 248 -16.65 -18.92 -74.14
C LEU A 248 -15.90 -17.58 -74.13
N TYR A 249 -16.33 -16.60 -74.97
CA TYR A 249 -15.80 -15.24 -74.88
C TYR A 249 -16.00 -14.61 -73.51
N PHE A 250 -17.25 -14.72 -73.02
CA PHE A 250 -17.54 -14.23 -71.63
C PHE A 250 -16.67 -14.93 -70.58
N PHE A 251 -16.51 -16.23 -70.63
CA PHE A 251 -15.69 -16.95 -69.70
C PHE A 251 -14.21 -16.54 -69.75
N ASN A 252 -13.69 -16.25 -70.90
CA ASN A 252 -12.36 -15.70 -71.08
C ASN A 252 -12.21 -14.31 -70.46
N GLN A 253 -13.23 -13.45 -70.56
CA GLN A 253 -13.24 -12.16 -69.89
C GLN A 253 -13.34 -12.31 -68.40
N GLN A 254 -14.18 -13.20 -67.90
CA GLN A 254 -14.29 -13.50 -66.44
C GLN A 254 -13.00 -14.07 -65.89
N LYS A 255 -12.30 -14.95 -66.60
CA LYS A 255 -11.01 -15.48 -66.20
C LYS A 255 -9.95 -14.40 -66.07
N LYS A 256 -9.86 -13.46 -67.03
CA LYS A 256 -8.94 -12.31 -66.95
C LYS A 256 -9.27 -11.40 -65.76
N SER A 257 -10.56 -11.12 -65.52
CA SER A 257 -11.01 -10.32 -64.40
C SER A 257 -10.70 -11.02 -63.08
N ASN A 258 -10.79 -12.35 -63.02
CA ASN A 258 -10.55 -13.15 -61.85
C ASN A 258 -9.08 -13.16 -61.40
N GLU A 259 -8.13 -12.99 -62.35
CA GLU A 259 -6.67 -12.91 -62.02
C GLU A 259 -6.34 -11.70 -61.18
N TYR A 260 -7.16 -10.64 -61.22
CA TYR A 260 -6.99 -9.40 -60.46
C TYR A 260 -8.01 -9.23 -59.33
N ALA A 261 -8.87 -10.24 -59.08
CA ALA A 261 -9.92 -10.15 -58.10
C ALA A 261 -9.37 -10.44 -56.69
N ASP A 262 -9.85 -9.69 -55.70
CA ASP A 262 -9.53 -9.93 -54.28
C ASP A 262 -10.02 -11.31 -53.78
N THR A 263 -11.06 -11.83 -54.36
CA THR A 263 -11.66 -13.13 -54.08
C THR A 263 -11.87 -13.92 -55.37
N PRO A 264 -10.80 -14.53 -55.94
CA PRO A 264 -10.91 -15.26 -57.19
C PRO A 264 -11.75 -16.53 -57.02
N PHE A 265 -12.62 -16.76 -57.98
CA PHE A 265 -13.31 -18.04 -58.08
C PHE A 265 -12.39 -19.13 -58.64
N GLU A 266 -12.64 -20.38 -58.27
CA GLU A 266 -11.87 -21.52 -58.75
C GLU A 266 -12.38 -21.94 -60.14
N ARG A 267 -13.70 -21.99 -60.32
CA ARG A 267 -14.32 -22.46 -61.54
C ARG A 267 -15.76 -21.92 -61.69
N ILE A 268 -16.17 -21.66 -62.94
CA ILE A 268 -17.55 -21.40 -63.29
C ILE A 268 -17.99 -22.47 -64.30
N ASP A 269 -19.11 -23.12 -64.04
CA ASP A 269 -19.72 -24.11 -64.91
C ASP A 269 -21.10 -23.65 -65.32
N ILE A 270 -21.44 -23.89 -66.58
CA ILE A 270 -22.82 -23.91 -67.10
C ILE A 270 -23.16 -25.36 -67.40
N ILE A 271 -24.16 -25.86 -66.72
CA ILE A 271 -24.59 -27.25 -66.78
C ILE A 271 -26.04 -27.25 -67.34
N ILE A 272 -26.27 -27.97 -68.44
CA ILE A 272 -27.52 -27.95 -69.13
C ILE A 272 -28.06 -29.36 -69.22
N SER A 273 -29.41 -29.54 -69.18
CA SER A 273 -30.08 -30.79 -69.40
C SER A 273 -29.96 -31.24 -70.86
N SER A 274 -29.49 -32.45 -71.07
CA SER A 274 -29.36 -33.06 -72.42
C SER A 274 -30.69 -33.41 -73.07
N VAL A 275 -31.75 -33.44 -72.29
CA VAL A 275 -33.11 -33.72 -72.80
C VAL A 275 -33.94 -32.43 -72.84
N ASN A 276 -34.68 -32.18 -73.88
CA ASN A 276 -35.63 -31.09 -74.04
C ASN A 276 -36.79 -31.20 -73.05
N ALA A 277 -36.53 -30.87 -71.81
CA ALA A 277 -37.31 -31.24 -70.66
C ALA A 277 -38.57 -30.38 -70.55
N GLN A 278 -39.69 -30.95 -70.91
CA GLN A 278 -41.02 -30.54 -70.44
C GLN A 278 -41.25 -30.91 -68.95
N ILE A 279 -40.34 -31.68 -68.31
CA ILE A 279 -40.50 -32.41 -67.09
C ILE A 279 -40.35 -31.56 -65.81
N PHE A 280 -39.90 -30.36 -65.85
CA PHE A 280 -39.45 -29.63 -64.69
C PHE A 280 -40.47 -28.69 -64.05
N MET A 281 -41.78 -28.91 -64.29
CA MET A 281 -42.84 -28.14 -63.59
C MET A 281 -43.75 -28.97 -62.66
N GLU A 282 -43.56 -30.29 -62.59
CA GLU A 282 -44.34 -31.16 -61.72
C GLU A 282 -43.49 -31.58 -60.54
N GLU A 283 -44.13 -31.87 -59.42
CA GLU A 283 -43.44 -32.26 -58.19
C GLU A 283 -42.49 -33.42 -58.44
N ILE A 284 -41.16 -33.21 -58.17
CA ILE A 284 -40.18 -34.27 -58.25
C ILE A 284 -40.29 -35.07 -56.95
N THR A 285 -40.75 -36.31 -57.09
CA THR A 285 -40.72 -37.30 -56.01
C THR A 285 -39.37 -38.02 -56.03
N ALA A 286 -39.04 -38.74 -54.95
CA ALA A 286 -37.76 -39.45 -54.80
C ALA A 286 -37.54 -40.50 -55.92
N ASP A 287 -38.59 -40.99 -56.59
CA ASP A 287 -38.55 -41.99 -57.67
C ASP A 287 -38.58 -41.41 -59.07
N THR A 288 -38.48 -40.10 -59.21
CA THR A 288 -38.51 -39.44 -60.54
C THR A 288 -37.14 -39.59 -61.18
N GLU A 289 -37.06 -40.29 -62.35
CA GLU A 289 -35.83 -40.32 -63.13
C GLU A 289 -35.58 -38.93 -63.74
N LEU A 290 -34.46 -38.35 -63.25
CA LEU A 290 -34.00 -37.03 -63.68
C LEU A 290 -33.26 -37.18 -65.03
N PRO A 291 -33.47 -36.29 -66.02
CA PRO A 291 -32.64 -36.28 -67.20
C PRO A 291 -31.21 -35.92 -66.84
N PRO A 292 -30.20 -36.43 -67.55
CA PRO A 292 -28.81 -36.12 -67.32
C PRO A 292 -28.55 -34.62 -67.51
N PHE A 293 -27.78 -34.02 -66.62
CA PHE A 293 -27.33 -32.63 -66.71
C PHE A 293 -25.82 -32.66 -66.98
N ASP A 294 -25.45 -32.21 -68.18
CA ASP A 294 -24.10 -32.22 -68.66
C ASP A 294 -23.46 -30.84 -68.61
N VAL A 295 -22.16 -30.77 -68.32
CA VAL A 295 -21.37 -29.55 -68.34
C VAL A 295 -21.28 -29.08 -69.77
N PHE A 296 -21.96 -27.96 -70.10
CA PHE A 296 -22.00 -27.32 -71.39
C PHE A 296 -20.75 -26.47 -71.64
N ALA A 297 -20.36 -25.68 -70.72
CA ALA A 297 -19.18 -24.82 -70.74
C ALA A 297 -18.61 -24.57 -69.36
N TYR A 298 -17.31 -24.36 -69.26
CA TYR A 298 -16.63 -23.97 -68.03
C TYR A 298 -15.47 -22.99 -68.29
N THR A 299 -15.01 -22.32 -67.28
CA THR A 299 -14.05 -21.20 -67.45
C THR A 299 -12.70 -21.57 -68.11
N THR A 300 -12.30 -22.83 -68.08
CA THR A 300 -10.96 -23.25 -68.56
C THR A 300 -10.95 -23.91 -69.90
N GLY A 301 -12.14 -24.25 -70.47
CA GLY A 301 -12.18 -24.92 -71.76
C GLY A 301 -13.58 -25.39 -72.21
N LYS A 302 -13.63 -26.33 -73.13
CA LYS A 302 -14.84 -26.98 -73.62
C LYS A 302 -15.31 -28.10 -72.75
N ALA A 303 -16.59 -28.41 -72.75
CA ALA A 303 -17.13 -29.52 -71.92
C ALA A 303 -16.47 -30.86 -72.23
N LEU A 304 -15.91 -31.06 -73.40
CA LEU A 304 -15.13 -32.28 -73.72
C LEU A 304 -13.83 -32.42 -73.01
N GLU A 305 -13.28 -31.33 -72.50
CA GLU A 305 -12.00 -31.30 -71.74
C GLU A 305 -12.18 -31.56 -70.24
N VAL A 306 -13.42 -31.62 -69.74
CA VAL A 306 -13.76 -31.92 -68.37
C VAL A 306 -13.49 -33.41 -68.08
N PRO A 307 -12.87 -33.78 -66.95
CA PRO A 307 -12.72 -35.15 -66.55
C PRO A 307 -14.02 -35.91 -66.63
N ALA A 308 -13.99 -37.20 -67.05
CA ALA A 308 -15.20 -38.00 -67.28
C ALA A 308 -16.13 -38.01 -66.05
N GLU A 309 -15.56 -38.06 -64.84
CA GLU A 309 -16.29 -38.09 -63.56
C GLU A 309 -17.02 -36.78 -63.23
N GLU A 310 -16.62 -35.67 -63.87
CA GLU A 310 -17.18 -34.32 -63.66
C GLU A 310 -18.05 -33.84 -64.82
N LYS A 311 -18.19 -34.61 -65.87
CA LYS A 311 -18.92 -34.19 -67.08
C LYS A 311 -20.43 -34.09 -66.84
N THR A 312 -20.96 -34.94 -65.93
CA THR A 312 -22.41 -35.04 -65.70
C THR A 312 -22.66 -34.91 -64.19
N LEU A 313 -23.70 -34.17 -63.80
CA LEU A 313 -24.12 -34.13 -62.41
C LEU A 313 -24.64 -35.50 -61.94
N SER A 314 -24.32 -35.88 -60.74
CA SER A 314 -24.98 -37.01 -60.11
C SER A 314 -26.47 -36.74 -59.90
N ASN A 315 -27.33 -37.79 -59.96
CA ASN A 315 -28.76 -37.67 -59.74
C ASN A 315 -29.10 -36.98 -58.41
N GLU A 316 -28.32 -37.25 -57.35
CA GLU A 316 -28.45 -36.66 -56.03
C GLU A 316 -28.17 -35.12 -56.07
N GLN A 317 -27.11 -34.70 -56.75
CA GLN A 317 -26.79 -33.29 -56.91
C GLN A 317 -27.83 -32.56 -57.73
N ALA A 318 -28.29 -33.17 -58.84
CA ALA A 318 -29.34 -32.59 -59.69
C ALA A 318 -30.65 -32.43 -58.89
N ALA A 319 -31.05 -33.41 -58.14
CA ALA A 319 -32.23 -33.37 -57.27
C ALA A 319 -32.12 -32.24 -56.20
N ASP A 320 -30.98 -32.11 -55.54
CA ASP A 320 -30.75 -30.99 -54.58
C ASP A 320 -30.84 -29.61 -55.25
N TYR A 321 -30.25 -29.45 -56.43
CA TYR A 321 -30.30 -28.16 -57.16
C TYR A 321 -31.70 -27.81 -57.61
N ILE A 322 -32.50 -28.78 -58.05
CA ILE A 322 -33.89 -28.58 -58.42
C ILE A 322 -34.74 -28.23 -57.20
N LYS A 323 -34.55 -28.94 -56.10
CA LYS A 323 -35.24 -28.63 -54.85
C LYS A 323 -34.92 -27.23 -54.37
N ARG A 324 -33.67 -26.82 -54.45
CA ARG A 324 -33.24 -25.42 -54.12
C ARG A 324 -33.87 -24.39 -55.04
N TYR A 325 -34.06 -24.69 -56.30
CA TYR A 325 -34.77 -23.85 -57.21
C TYR A 325 -36.25 -23.68 -56.84
N GLN A 326 -36.92 -24.79 -56.56
CA GLN A 326 -38.34 -24.82 -56.17
C GLN A 326 -38.60 -24.10 -54.86
N THR A 327 -37.72 -24.23 -53.89
CA THR A 327 -37.86 -23.58 -52.60
C THR A 327 -37.29 -22.16 -52.54
N GLY A 328 -36.66 -21.68 -53.60
CA GLY A 328 -35.98 -20.40 -53.65
C GLY A 328 -34.71 -20.35 -52.78
N ALA A 329 -34.22 -21.47 -52.26
CA ALA A 329 -33.05 -21.57 -51.38
C ALA A 329 -31.75 -21.20 -52.09
N TYR A 330 -31.69 -21.29 -53.43
CA TYR A 330 -30.54 -20.85 -54.24
C TYR A 330 -30.23 -19.35 -54.05
N ARG A 331 -31.22 -18.55 -53.68
CA ARG A 331 -31.04 -17.11 -53.41
C ARG A 331 -30.41 -16.79 -52.06
N LYS A 332 -30.44 -17.75 -51.12
CA LYS A 332 -30.10 -17.47 -49.72
C LYS A 332 -28.86 -18.18 -49.19
N THR A 333 -28.60 -19.41 -49.68
CA THR A 333 -27.56 -20.23 -49.07
C THR A 333 -26.67 -20.91 -50.09
N PRO A 334 -25.34 -20.72 -50.03
CA PRO A 334 -24.39 -21.49 -50.82
C PRO A 334 -24.32 -22.94 -50.37
N ILE A 335 -23.73 -23.79 -51.17
CA ILE A 335 -23.46 -25.19 -50.85
C ILE A 335 -22.01 -25.33 -50.45
N TYR A 336 -21.80 -25.69 -49.20
CA TYR A 336 -20.44 -25.97 -48.65
C TYR A 336 -20.09 -27.44 -48.81
N ASN A 337 -19.02 -27.72 -49.50
CA ASN A 337 -18.42 -29.07 -49.51
C ASN A 337 -17.19 -29.08 -48.61
N LYS A 338 -17.38 -29.59 -47.39
CA LYS A 338 -16.31 -29.67 -46.37
C LYS A 338 -15.17 -30.63 -46.76
N ALA A 339 -15.45 -31.65 -47.58
CA ALA A 339 -14.42 -32.62 -47.96
C ALA A 339 -13.36 -31.99 -48.87
N ASN A 340 -13.78 -31.10 -49.77
CA ASN A 340 -12.88 -30.47 -50.76
C ASN A 340 -12.61 -28.99 -50.43
N GLY A 341 -13.14 -28.47 -49.32
CA GLY A 341 -12.98 -27.07 -48.90
C GLY A 341 -13.51 -26.11 -49.93
N THR A 342 -14.62 -26.42 -50.62
CA THR A 342 -15.22 -25.57 -51.65
C THR A 342 -16.61 -25.07 -51.26
N CYS A 343 -16.94 -23.89 -51.75
CA CYS A 343 -18.22 -23.25 -51.60
C CYS A 343 -18.83 -23.00 -52.99
N LYS A 344 -20.01 -23.58 -53.26
CA LYS A 344 -20.68 -23.51 -54.56
C LYS A 344 -21.91 -22.61 -54.49
N PHE A 345 -22.00 -21.67 -55.44
CA PHE A 345 -23.18 -20.85 -55.67
C PHE A 345 -23.87 -21.37 -56.91
N VAL A 346 -25.08 -21.86 -56.76
CA VAL A 346 -25.85 -22.49 -57.83
C VAL A 346 -27.01 -21.57 -58.18
N TYR A 347 -27.09 -21.12 -59.45
CA TYR A 347 -28.18 -20.29 -59.94
C TYR A 347 -28.86 -20.96 -61.12
N PRO A 348 -30.22 -20.96 -61.20
CA PRO A 348 -30.94 -21.60 -62.32
C PRO A 348 -30.72 -20.85 -63.62
N VAL A 349 -30.51 -21.59 -64.68
CA VAL A 349 -30.55 -21.10 -66.07
C VAL A 349 -31.94 -21.37 -66.62
N THR A 350 -32.64 -20.28 -67.00
CA THR A 350 -34.01 -20.34 -67.47
C THR A 350 -34.11 -19.75 -68.89
N LEU A 351 -34.97 -20.32 -69.74
CA LEU A 351 -35.28 -19.74 -71.08
C LEU A 351 -36.68 -19.17 -71.03
N PRO A 352 -36.87 -17.93 -71.57
CA PRO A 352 -38.20 -17.31 -71.68
C PRO A 352 -39.11 -18.06 -72.61
N ARG A 353 -40.40 -18.28 -72.25
CA ARG A 353 -41.45 -18.82 -73.03
C ARG A 353 -42.70 -17.93 -72.99
N LYS A 354 -43.63 -18.11 -73.97
CA LYS A 354 -44.90 -17.36 -74.00
C LYS A 354 -45.75 -17.46 -72.71
N LYS A 355 -45.53 -18.48 -71.87
CA LYS A 355 -46.12 -18.63 -70.54
C LYS A 355 -45.01 -19.01 -69.59
N GLY A 356 -44.34 -18.02 -68.94
CA GLY A 356 -43.34 -18.21 -67.92
C GLY A 356 -41.93 -18.56 -68.41
N SER A 357 -41.02 -18.87 -67.50
CA SER A 357 -39.63 -19.27 -67.85
C SER A 357 -39.47 -20.78 -67.61
N LYS A 358 -38.73 -21.46 -68.45
CA LYS A 358 -38.39 -22.90 -68.32
C LYS A 358 -37.00 -23.09 -67.77
N LEU A 359 -36.83 -23.86 -66.67
CA LEU A 359 -35.52 -24.26 -66.20
C LEU A 359 -34.87 -25.22 -67.24
N VAL A 360 -33.68 -24.87 -67.69
CA VAL A 360 -32.91 -25.67 -68.68
C VAL A 360 -31.55 -26.15 -68.03
N GLY A 361 -31.12 -25.58 -67.02
CA GLY A 361 -29.85 -25.97 -66.33
C GLY A 361 -29.51 -25.09 -65.17
N PHE A 362 -28.27 -25.13 -64.82
CA PHE A 362 -27.72 -24.39 -63.69
C PHE A 362 -26.36 -23.73 -64.00
N SER A 363 -26.18 -22.51 -63.55
CA SER A 363 -24.86 -21.87 -63.45
C SER A 363 -24.29 -22.13 -62.08
N ILE A 364 -23.07 -22.63 -62.02
CA ILE A 364 -22.38 -22.98 -60.74
C ILE A 364 -21.07 -22.23 -60.69
N VAL A 365 -20.92 -21.39 -59.71
CA VAL A 365 -19.62 -20.71 -59.39
C VAL A 365 -19.05 -21.35 -58.16
N THR A 366 -17.83 -21.89 -58.30
CA THR A 366 -17.13 -22.56 -57.25
C THR A 366 -15.99 -21.67 -56.74
N TYR A 367 -15.98 -21.47 -55.44
CA TYR A 367 -14.89 -20.78 -54.72
C TYR A 367 -14.21 -21.76 -53.77
N ARG A 368 -12.95 -21.53 -53.48
CA ARG A 368 -12.27 -22.19 -52.38
C ARG A 368 -12.60 -21.48 -51.08
N GLU A 369 -12.97 -22.21 -50.06
CA GLU A 369 -13.37 -21.66 -48.73
C GLU A 369 -12.20 -20.92 -48.05
N ASP A 370 -10.97 -21.39 -48.20
CA ASP A 370 -9.77 -20.74 -47.65
C ASP A 370 -9.53 -19.35 -48.26
N VAL A 371 -9.81 -19.18 -49.58
CA VAL A 371 -9.69 -17.91 -50.26
C VAL A 371 -10.81 -16.95 -49.84
N LEU A 372 -12.05 -17.43 -49.78
CA LEU A 372 -13.21 -16.65 -49.38
C LEU A 372 -13.09 -16.15 -47.95
N MET A 373 -12.56 -17.00 -47.05
CA MET A 373 -12.44 -16.69 -45.61
C MET A 373 -11.11 -16.01 -45.24
N LYS A 374 -10.20 -15.85 -46.21
CA LYS A 374 -8.90 -15.20 -45.99
C LYS A 374 -9.03 -13.82 -45.31
N PRO A 375 -9.91 -12.87 -45.72
CA PRO A 375 -10.06 -11.59 -45.03
C PRO A 375 -10.53 -11.75 -43.58
N TYR A 376 -11.41 -12.72 -43.32
CA TYR A 376 -11.87 -13.03 -41.97
C TYR A 376 -10.71 -13.52 -41.07
N PHE A 377 -9.91 -14.46 -41.57
CA PHE A 377 -8.76 -14.97 -40.79
C PHE A 377 -7.72 -13.87 -40.55
N GLN A 378 -7.42 -13.02 -41.50
CA GLN A 378 -6.53 -11.88 -41.34
C GLN A 378 -7.03 -10.91 -40.27
N THR A 379 -8.30 -10.55 -40.33
CA THR A 379 -8.92 -9.65 -39.34
C THR A 379 -8.97 -10.32 -37.95
N LYS A 380 -9.30 -11.61 -37.90
CA LYS A 380 -9.28 -12.37 -36.65
C LYS A 380 -7.92 -12.28 -35.94
N VAL A 381 -6.86 -12.49 -36.69
CA VAL A 381 -5.49 -12.43 -36.13
C VAL A 381 -5.14 -11.00 -35.69
N ALA A 382 -5.48 -9.99 -36.49
CA ALA A 382 -5.27 -8.58 -36.15
C ALA A 382 -6.02 -8.18 -34.85
N VAL A 383 -7.28 -8.61 -34.73
CA VAL A 383 -8.08 -8.36 -33.51
C VAL A 383 -7.50 -9.05 -32.29
N PHE A 384 -7.03 -10.29 -32.42
CA PHE A 384 -6.35 -10.98 -31.32
C PHE A 384 -5.05 -10.28 -30.90
N ALA A 385 -4.21 -9.87 -31.88
CA ALA A 385 -2.97 -9.16 -31.59
C ALA A 385 -3.24 -7.81 -30.92
N LEU A 386 -4.21 -7.05 -31.39
CA LEU A 386 -4.61 -5.78 -30.82
C LEU A 386 -5.14 -5.96 -29.39
N SER A 387 -5.97 -6.97 -29.17
CA SER A 387 -6.50 -7.31 -27.84
C SER A 387 -5.39 -7.69 -26.86
N ALA A 388 -4.37 -8.42 -27.31
CA ALA A 388 -3.22 -8.76 -26.50
C ALA A 388 -2.41 -7.52 -26.08
N VAL A 389 -2.23 -6.55 -26.98
CA VAL A 389 -1.57 -5.27 -26.68
C VAL A 389 -2.37 -4.47 -25.65
N PHE A 390 -3.67 -4.33 -25.85
CA PHE A 390 -4.52 -3.61 -24.88
C PHE A 390 -4.54 -4.30 -23.52
N PHE A 391 -4.59 -5.64 -23.49
CA PHE A 391 -4.49 -6.38 -22.25
C PHE A 391 -3.16 -6.10 -21.54
N TYR A 392 -2.06 -6.11 -22.26
CA TYR A 392 -0.74 -5.81 -21.71
C TYR A 392 -0.65 -4.39 -21.14
N LEU A 393 -1.14 -3.39 -21.88
CA LEU A 393 -1.22 -2.00 -21.41
C LEU A 393 -2.11 -1.88 -20.17
N ALA A 394 -3.21 -2.61 -20.12
CA ALA A 394 -4.11 -2.66 -19.00
C ALA A 394 -3.42 -3.22 -17.73
N VAL A 395 -2.58 -4.27 -17.90
CA VAL A 395 -1.80 -4.82 -16.80
C VAL A 395 -0.82 -3.78 -16.24
N ILE A 396 -0.09 -3.09 -17.12
CA ILE A 396 0.82 -2.01 -16.70
C ILE A 396 0.06 -0.90 -15.98
N LEU A 397 -1.01 -0.41 -16.57
CA LEU A 397 -1.84 0.66 -15.98
C LEU A 397 -2.41 0.24 -14.63
N SER A 398 -2.86 -1.01 -14.51
CA SER A 398 -3.36 -1.58 -13.27
C SER A 398 -2.32 -1.58 -12.15
N ILE A 399 -1.07 -1.92 -12.47
CA ILE A 399 0.04 -1.88 -11.51
C ILE A 399 0.29 -0.43 -11.06
N PHE A 400 0.34 0.52 -12.00
CA PHE A 400 0.54 1.93 -11.68
C PHE A 400 -0.59 2.50 -10.82
N LEU A 401 -1.84 2.24 -11.20
CA LEU A 401 -3.01 2.73 -10.48
C LEU A 401 -3.10 2.11 -9.08
N SER A 402 -2.82 0.81 -8.99
CA SER A 402 -2.76 0.11 -7.71
C SER A 402 -1.67 0.67 -6.79
N ASP A 403 -0.49 1.03 -7.33
CA ASP A 403 0.57 1.68 -6.55
C ASP A 403 0.20 3.12 -6.16
N TYR A 404 -0.48 3.85 -7.04
CA TYR A 404 -0.93 5.21 -6.78
C TYR A 404 -1.92 5.28 -5.62
N ILE A 405 -2.87 4.35 -5.56
CA ILE A 405 -3.90 4.31 -4.51
C ILE A 405 -3.40 3.59 -3.25
N ALA A 406 -2.76 2.43 -3.40
CA ALA A 406 -2.42 1.59 -2.26
C ALA A 406 -1.22 2.10 -1.45
N ASN A 407 -0.22 2.71 -2.08
CA ASN A 407 0.98 3.15 -1.37
C ASN A 407 0.69 4.27 -0.35
N PRO A 408 -0.04 5.35 -0.66
CA PRO A 408 -0.38 6.37 0.33
C PRO A 408 -1.13 5.80 1.54
N LEU A 409 -2.10 4.91 1.32
CA LEU A 409 -2.84 4.24 2.40
C LEU A 409 -1.95 3.35 3.27
N LEU A 410 -0.99 2.64 2.67
CA LEU A 410 -0.03 1.83 3.40
C LEU A 410 0.92 2.68 4.25
N PHE A 411 1.33 3.85 3.76
CA PHE A 411 2.13 4.81 4.52
C PHE A 411 1.35 5.39 5.68
N LEU A 412 0.11 5.83 5.43
CA LEU A 412 -0.78 6.33 6.46
C LEU A 412 -0.97 5.28 7.57
N ARG A 413 -1.28 4.03 7.21
CA ARG A 413 -1.37 2.91 8.15
C ARG A 413 -0.08 2.72 8.95
N SER A 414 1.08 2.83 8.30
CA SER A 414 2.39 2.68 8.94
C SER A 414 2.62 3.76 9.99
N ASN A 415 2.34 5.03 9.65
CA ASN A 415 2.51 6.17 10.54
C ASN A 415 1.56 6.09 11.74
N VAL A 416 0.27 5.79 11.50
CA VAL A 416 -0.71 5.57 12.58
C VAL A 416 -0.26 4.45 13.52
N ARG A 417 0.30 3.36 12.96
CA ARG A 417 0.80 2.24 13.76
C ARG A 417 2.03 2.62 14.60
N LYS A 418 2.95 3.44 14.06
CA LYS A 418 4.09 3.96 14.83
C LYS A 418 3.61 4.83 15.99
N THR A 419 2.72 5.77 15.72
CA THR A 419 2.12 6.63 16.75
C THR A 419 1.39 5.81 17.82
N SER A 420 0.57 4.83 17.41
CA SER A 420 -0.11 3.90 18.31
C SER A 420 0.87 3.09 19.16
N LYS A 421 2.01 2.65 18.59
CA LYS A 421 3.05 1.94 19.33
C LYS A 421 3.73 2.85 20.35
N SER A 422 4.04 4.10 19.98
CA SER A 422 4.59 5.09 20.91
C SER A 422 3.65 5.36 22.07
N LEU A 423 2.36 5.54 21.81
CA LEU A 423 1.32 5.66 22.83
C LEU A 423 1.24 4.41 23.72
N SER A 424 1.29 3.21 23.16
CA SER A 424 1.26 1.95 23.89
C SER A 424 2.49 1.75 24.76
N VAL A 425 3.69 2.15 24.32
CA VAL A 425 4.91 2.13 25.12
C VAL A 425 4.78 3.09 26.28
N MET A 426 4.27 4.29 26.03
CA MET A 426 3.95 5.28 27.07
C MET A 426 2.97 4.71 28.11
N MET A 427 1.88 4.09 27.68
CA MET A 427 0.91 3.44 28.58
C MET A 427 1.49 2.26 29.37
N SER A 428 2.51 1.58 28.85
CA SER A 428 3.13 0.43 29.54
C SER A 428 4.14 0.78 30.63
N GLY A 429 4.51 2.06 30.76
CA GLY A 429 5.45 2.53 31.79
C GLY A 429 6.91 2.11 31.58
N LYS A 430 7.25 1.67 30.38
CA LYS A 430 8.62 1.27 30.04
C LYS A 430 9.33 2.39 29.29
N GLY A 431 9.85 3.37 30.02
CA GLY A 431 10.69 4.45 29.50
C GLY A 431 10.15 5.85 29.79
N THR A 432 11.03 6.84 29.87
CA THR A 432 10.69 8.28 29.91
C THR A 432 10.20 8.70 28.53
N VAL A 433 8.91 8.62 28.32
CA VAL A 433 8.28 9.03 27.06
C VAL A 433 7.78 10.46 27.22
N THR A 434 8.50 11.40 26.63
CA THR A 434 8.06 12.80 26.55
C THR A 434 7.04 12.95 25.39
N SER A 435 6.24 14.01 25.43
CA SER A 435 5.31 14.38 24.35
C SER A 435 5.99 14.39 22.95
N ASP A 436 7.31 14.65 22.91
CA ASP A 436 8.11 14.70 21.68
C ASP A 436 8.31 13.34 20.99
N THR A 437 8.07 12.25 21.70
CA THR A 437 8.13 10.89 21.12
C THR A 437 6.87 10.53 20.32
N ILE A 438 5.78 11.29 20.49
CA ILE A 438 4.54 11.13 19.72
C ILE A 438 4.66 11.99 18.47
N GLN A 439 5.19 11.40 17.38
CA GLN A 439 5.34 12.08 16.10
C GLN A 439 4.45 11.44 15.06
N PHE A 440 3.80 12.26 14.27
CA PHE A 440 3.10 11.87 13.06
C PHE A 440 3.72 12.65 11.90
N GLU A 441 4.34 11.93 10.98
CA GLU A 441 4.91 12.53 9.78
C GLU A 441 3.88 12.47 8.65
N ASP A 442 3.35 13.60 8.24
CA ASP A 442 2.49 13.69 7.06
C ASP A 442 3.32 13.55 5.78
N THR A 443 3.58 12.30 5.42
CA THR A 443 4.35 11.93 4.23
C THR A 443 3.51 11.73 2.98
N VAL A 444 2.17 11.85 3.08
CA VAL A 444 1.24 11.68 1.97
C VAL A 444 1.28 12.89 1.06
N LYS A 445 1.66 12.68 -0.22
CA LYS A 445 1.84 13.73 -1.24
C LYS A 445 0.73 13.76 -2.30
N THR A 446 -0.34 13.00 -2.11
CA THR A 446 -1.50 13.03 -3.00
C THR A 446 -2.27 14.35 -2.80
N ARG A 447 -3.12 14.70 -3.77
CA ARG A 447 -4.01 15.88 -3.70
C ARG A 447 -5.46 15.42 -3.81
N ASP A 448 -5.84 14.52 -2.88
CA ASP A 448 -7.12 13.85 -2.85
C ASP A 448 -7.54 13.61 -1.39
N GLU A 449 -8.64 12.94 -1.18
CA GLU A 449 -9.23 12.62 0.12
C GLU A 449 -8.28 11.81 1.03
N ILE A 450 -7.27 11.14 0.45
CA ILE A 450 -6.23 10.43 1.24
C ILE A 450 -5.32 11.45 1.93
N LYS A 451 -5.03 12.57 1.26
CA LYS A 451 -4.26 13.67 1.85
C LYS A 451 -5.04 14.33 2.97
N ASP A 452 -6.33 14.60 2.74
CA ASP A 452 -7.21 15.21 3.74
C ASP A 452 -7.29 14.31 4.99
N LEU A 453 -7.50 13.01 4.80
CA LEU A 453 -7.48 12.02 5.89
C LEU A 453 -6.13 12.01 6.63
N SER A 454 -5.01 12.12 5.92
CA SER A 454 -3.68 12.18 6.55
C SER A 454 -3.53 13.42 7.42
N THR A 455 -4.04 14.57 6.95
CA THR A 455 -4.01 15.84 7.68
C THR A 455 -4.89 15.76 8.94
N GLU A 456 -6.13 15.27 8.82
CA GLU A 456 -7.05 15.10 9.95
C GLU A 456 -6.47 14.17 11.03
N ILE A 457 -5.82 13.07 10.62
CA ILE A 457 -5.12 12.19 11.57
C ILE A 457 -3.94 12.91 12.21
N GLY A 458 -3.19 13.73 11.46
CA GLY A 458 -2.11 14.56 11.98
C GLY A 458 -2.59 15.54 13.05
N ASP A 459 -3.70 16.20 12.80
CA ASP A 459 -4.34 17.13 13.71
C ASP A 459 -4.82 16.41 14.98
N MET A 460 -5.44 15.24 14.83
CA MET A 460 -5.86 14.41 15.98
C MET A 460 -4.64 13.99 16.83
N VAL A 461 -3.53 13.58 16.19
CA VAL A 461 -2.30 13.20 16.91
C VAL A 461 -1.69 14.42 17.61
N SER A 462 -1.74 15.59 16.98
CA SER A 462 -1.28 16.85 17.58
C SER A 462 -2.10 17.23 18.82
N LEU A 463 -3.43 17.06 18.76
CA LEU A 463 -4.32 17.24 19.91
C LEU A 463 -3.97 16.27 21.05
N ILE A 464 -3.80 14.98 20.74
CA ILE A 464 -3.41 13.97 21.73
C ILE A 464 -2.05 14.35 22.35
N ARG A 465 -1.07 14.74 21.54
CA ARG A 465 0.25 15.20 22.02
C ARG A 465 0.14 16.38 22.96
N GLY A 466 -0.73 17.35 22.63
CA GLY A 466 -1.03 18.51 23.46
C GLY A 466 -1.69 18.16 24.80
N MET A 467 -2.46 17.05 24.84
CA MET A 467 -3.14 16.60 26.06
C MET A 467 -2.23 15.78 27.01
N VAL A 468 -1.21 15.12 26.46
CA VAL A 468 -0.33 14.21 27.23
C VAL A 468 0.24 14.84 28.49
N PRO A 469 0.75 16.09 28.53
CA PRO A 469 1.28 16.71 29.74
C PRO A 469 0.22 16.95 30.84
N TYR A 470 -1.07 16.92 30.49
CA TYR A 470 -2.17 17.18 31.43
C TYR A 470 -2.82 15.90 31.97
N ILE A 471 -2.36 14.73 31.55
CA ILE A 471 -2.91 13.44 31.96
C ILE A 471 -1.84 12.70 32.76
N SER A 472 -2.18 12.31 33.99
CA SER A 472 -1.24 11.51 34.81
C SER A 472 -0.96 10.17 34.14
N PHE A 473 0.24 9.67 34.36
CA PHE A 473 0.68 8.39 33.78
C PHE A 473 -0.20 7.21 34.23
N SER A 474 -0.62 7.22 35.51
CA SER A 474 -1.58 6.26 36.06
C SER A 474 -2.93 6.30 35.36
N THR A 475 -3.43 7.49 35.00
CA THR A 475 -4.67 7.65 34.22
C THR A 475 -4.53 7.00 32.84
N LEU A 476 -3.42 7.20 32.15
CA LEU A 476 -3.14 6.58 30.86
C LEU A 476 -3.06 5.06 30.95
N LYS A 477 -2.37 4.54 31.97
CA LYS A 477 -2.19 3.11 32.19
C LYS A 477 -3.50 2.37 32.49
N HIS A 478 -4.46 3.04 33.09
CA HIS A 478 -5.74 2.48 33.51
C HIS A 478 -6.94 3.02 32.73
N ALA A 479 -6.69 3.61 31.54
CA ALA A 479 -7.73 4.13 30.65
C ALA A 479 -8.63 3.06 30.03
N ASP A 480 -8.23 1.78 30.07
CA ASP A 480 -9.04 0.67 29.54
C ASP A 480 -10.29 0.44 30.39
N ALA A 481 -11.38 0.10 29.69
CA ALA A 481 -12.73 0.01 30.27
C ALA A 481 -12.87 -1.01 31.44
N GLU A 482 -11.97 -2.00 31.54
CA GLU A 482 -11.97 -2.99 32.64
C GLU A 482 -11.37 -2.46 33.93
N SER A 483 -10.55 -1.42 33.89
CA SER A 483 -9.82 -0.86 35.05
C SER A 483 -10.56 0.28 35.76
N LYS A 484 -11.80 0.59 35.39
CA LYS A 484 -12.62 1.65 36.04
C LYS A 484 -13.06 1.36 37.47
N ARG A 485 -12.72 0.21 38.03
CA ARG A 485 -13.06 -0.15 39.42
C ARG A 485 -12.03 0.38 40.37
N SER A 486 -12.48 1.13 41.38
CA SER A 486 -11.65 1.49 42.52
C SER A 486 -11.22 0.21 43.28
N ILE A 487 -9.94 0.09 43.54
CA ILE A 487 -9.35 -1.09 44.18
C ILE A 487 -8.58 -0.68 45.46
N ASN A 488 -8.66 -1.52 46.49
CA ASN A 488 -7.81 -1.35 47.66
C ASN A 488 -6.39 -1.77 47.29
N ARG A 489 -5.43 -0.87 47.49
CA ARG A 489 -4.01 -1.11 47.28
C ARG A 489 -3.18 -0.53 48.39
N GLU A 490 -2.10 -1.22 48.70
CA GLU A 490 -1.07 -0.68 49.56
C GLU A 490 -0.05 0.09 48.71
N LEU A 491 0.05 1.41 48.98
CA LEU A 491 0.92 2.34 48.24
C LEU A 491 1.77 3.13 49.24
N CYS A 492 2.92 3.60 48.77
CA CYS A 492 3.77 4.52 49.51
C CYS A 492 3.66 5.90 48.86
N PHE A 493 3.30 6.90 49.65
CA PHE A 493 3.10 8.28 49.19
C PHE A 493 4.29 9.13 49.60
N LEU A 494 4.68 10.04 48.70
CA LEU A 494 5.69 11.06 48.90
C LEU A 494 5.08 12.41 48.55
N PHE A 495 5.11 13.32 49.52
CA PHE A 495 4.68 14.71 49.35
C PHE A 495 5.88 15.63 49.43
N THR A 496 5.94 16.64 48.57
CA THR A 496 6.91 17.74 48.66
C THR A 496 6.21 19.07 48.61
N ASP A 497 6.73 20.07 49.35
CA ASP A 497 6.22 21.45 49.34
C ASP A 497 7.39 22.43 49.45
N ILE A 498 7.27 23.59 48.79
CA ILE A 498 8.31 24.64 48.82
C ILE A 498 8.10 25.52 50.04
N ARG A 499 9.12 25.56 50.88
CA ARG A 499 9.04 26.36 52.11
C ARG A 499 8.97 27.85 51.83
N GLY A 500 7.90 28.48 52.35
CA GLY A 500 7.70 29.92 52.20
C GLY A 500 7.36 30.37 50.78
N PHE A 501 6.76 29.48 49.99
CA PHE A 501 6.38 29.79 48.59
C PHE A 501 5.47 31.02 48.51
N THR A 502 4.50 31.19 49.38
CA THR A 502 3.63 32.36 49.43
C THR A 502 4.44 33.66 49.50
N THR A 503 5.40 33.74 50.42
CA THR A 503 6.27 34.91 50.59
C THR A 503 7.21 35.08 49.38
N LEU A 504 7.66 33.95 48.78
CA LEU A 504 8.50 33.96 47.62
C LEU A 504 7.76 34.55 46.39
N CYS A 505 6.45 34.41 46.33
CA CYS A 505 5.60 34.95 45.24
C CYS A 505 5.33 36.44 45.40
N GLU A 506 5.46 37.00 46.58
CA GLU A 506 5.19 38.44 46.83
C GLU A 506 6.13 39.32 45.99
N GLY A 507 5.54 40.21 45.20
CA GLY A 507 6.26 41.17 44.40
C GLY A 507 6.86 40.65 43.10
N ARG A 508 6.67 39.36 42.73
CA ARG A 508 7.18 38.79 41.48
C ARG A 508 6.14 38.79 40.35
N ALA A 509 6.63 38.85 39.12
CA ALA A 509 5.74 38.67 37.96
C ALA A 509 5.23 37.22 37.88
N PRO A 510 3.94 36.99 37.55
CA PRO A 510 3.36 35.64 37.49
C PRO A 510 4.12 34.68 36.56
N LYS A 511 4.68 35.18 35.47
CA LYS A 511 5.49 34.37 34.54
C LYS A 511 6.77 33.85 35.17
N GLU A 512 7.41 34.65 36.02
CA GLU A 512 8.63 34.25 36.72
C GLU A 512 8.32 33.18 37.77
N ILE A 513 7.20 33.33 38.53
CA ILE A 513 6.74 32.34 39.48
C ILE A 513 6.49 30.99 38.82
N VAL A 514 5.73 30.97 37.72
CA VAL A 514 5.44 29.74 36.96
C VAL A 514 6.72 29.11 36.40
N SER A 515 7.64 29.91 35.87
CA SER A 515 8.93 29.39 35.33
C SER A 515 9.80 28.77 36.47
N LEU A 516 9.79 29.42 37.61
CA LEU A 516 10.50 28.93 38.79
C LEU A 516 9.92 27.62 39.33
N LEU A 517 8.58 27.60 39.47
CA LEU A 517 7.86 26.41 39.95
C LEU A 517 8.08 25.22 38.98
N ASN A 518 7.88 25.42 37.67
CA ASN A 518 8.09 24.37 36.70
C ASN A 518 9.50 23.81 36.71
N HIS A 519 10.54 24.67 36.92
CA HIS A 519 11.93 24.21 37.02
C HIS A 519 12.15 23.23 38.16
N TYR A 520 11.58 23.50 39.35
CA TYR A 520 11.73 22.61 40.50
C TYR A 520 10.88 21.36 40.37
N LEU A 521 9.62 21.49 39.90
CA LEU A 521 8.74 20.37 39.67
C LEU A 521 9.30 19.40 38.58
N ASP A 522 9.98 19.89 37.55
CA ASP A 522 10.64 19.07 36.55
C ASP A 522 11.75 18.20 37.20
N ILE A 523 12.59 18.79 38.03
CA ILE A 523 13.65 18.06 38.75
C ILE A 523 13.08 16.96 39.65
N GLU A 524 12.04 17.30 40.41
CA GLU A 524 11.38 16.34 41.30
C GLU A 524 10.72 15.21 40.52
N THR A 525 9.99 15.55 39.46
CA THR A 525 9.30 14.59 38.58
C THR A 525 10.28 13.60 37.95
N GLU A 526 11.40 14.08 37.42
CA GLU A 526 12.43 13.22 36.83
C GLU A 526 12.97 12.21 37.81
N ILE A 527 13.27 12.67 39.05
CA ILE A 527 13.79 11.83 40.11
C ILE A 527 12.76 10.81 40.59
N ILE A 528 11.49 11.20 40.73
CA ILE A 528 10.38 10.30 41.08
C ILE A 528 10.26 9.18 40.05
N HIS A 529 10.16 9.52 38.77
CA HIS A 529 10.04 8.53 37.68
C HIS A 529 11.27 7.62 37.58
N LYS A 530 12.47 8.16 37.71
CA LYS A 530 13.73 7.37 37.74
C LYS A 530 13.73 6.31 38.85
N ASN A 531 13.09 6.59 39.99
CA ASN A 531 12.97 5.67 41.09
C ASN A 531 11.68 4.82 41.05
N GLY A 532 10.94 4.83 39.95
CA GLY A 532 9.75 3.99 39.73
C GLY A 532 8.49 4.49 40.46
N GLY A 533 8.46 5.75 40.84
CA GLY A 533 7.25 6.44 41.30
C GLY A 533 6.46 7.06 40.18
N ASP A 534 5.24 7.45 40.46
CA ASP A 534 4.33 8.16 39.55
C ASP A 534 3.79 9.43 40.24
N ILE A 535 3.55 10.49 39.45
CA ILE A 535 2.97 11.72 39.95
C ILE A 535 1.45 11.61 39.90
N ASP A 536 0.84 11.76 41.08
CA ASP A 536 -0.64 11.80 41.17
C ASP A 536 -1.16 13.17 40.70
N LYS A 537 -0.68 14.23 41.29
CA LYS A 537 -1.04 15.61 40.97
C LYS A 537 -0.10 16.64 41.57
N PHE A 538 -0.20 17.85 41.05
CA PHE A 538 0.37 19.05 41.66
C PHE A 538 -0.76 19.90 42.26
N VAL A 539 -0.56 20.42 43.48
CA VAL A 539 -1.52 21.27 44.19
C VAL A 539 -0.80 22.57 44.60
N GLY A 540 -0.79 23.57 43.71
CA GLY A 540 0.06 24.74 43.89
C GLY A 540 1.53 24.37 43.74
N ASP A 541 2.30 24.57 44.78
CA ASP A 541 3.72 24.20 44.89
C ASP A 541 3.95 22.81 45.53
N GLU A 542 2.88 22.17 45.98
CA GLU A 542 2.91 20.82 46.53
C GLU A 542 2.84 19.77 45.42
N MET A 543 3.73 18.79 45.46
CA MET A 543 3.71 17.60 44.61
C MET A 543 3.28 16.38 45.39
N MET A 544 2.28 15.67 44.89
CA MET A 544 1.87 14.37 45.41
C MET A 544 2.34 13.28 44.43
N ALA A 545 3.19 12.38 44.96
CA ALA A 545 3.66 11.22 44.22
C ALA A 545 3.39 9.94 44.99
N PHE A 546 3.31 8.81 44.31
CA PHE A 546 3.15 7.52 44.90
C PHE A 546 4.06 6.46 44.28
N PHE A 547 4.37 5.44 45.05
CA PHE A 547 5.18 4.29 44.65
C PHE A 547 4.39 3.00 44.91
N ALA A 548 4.53 2.04 43.97
CA ALA A 548 3.89 0.75 44.06
C ALA A 548 4.90 -0.40 43.93
N GLY A 549 4.50 -1.60 44.36
CA GLY A 549 5.32 -2.80 44.25
C GLY A 549 6.12 -3.13 45.52
N PRO A 550 6.96 -4.18 45.46
CA PRO A 550 7.55 -4.75 46.71
C PRO A 550 8.65 -3.89 47.36
N ARG A 551 9.20 -2.90 46.64
CA ARG A 551 10.25 -1.99 47.15
C ARG A 551 9.78 -0.53 47.21
N LYS A 552 8.49 -0.29 47.30
CA LYS A 552 7.88 1.04 47.21
C LYS A 552 8.41 2.00 48.28
N GLU A 553 8.58 1.57 49.52
CA GLU A 553 9.10 2.39 50.61
C GLU A 553 10.58 2.74 50.41
N TYR A 554 11.40 1.75 50.03
CA TYR A 554 12.80 1.99 49.70
C TYR A 554 12.94 2.99 48.54
N ASN A 555 12.17 2.82 47.48
CA ASN A 555 12.22 3.67 46.28
C ASN A 555 11.77 5.11 46.63
N ALA A 556 10.72 5.28 47.43
CA ALA A 556 10.27 6.59 47.90
C ALA A 556 11.35 7.30 48.73
N CYS A 557 11.95 6.60 49.68
CA CYS A 557 13.01 7.16 50.50
C CYS A 557 14.27 7.48 49.69
N LYS A 558 14.60 6.66 48.71
CA LYS A 558 15.72 6.92 47.82
C LYS A 558 15.45 8.15 46.93
N ALA A 559 14.23 8.29 46.38
CA ALA A 559 13.81 9.46 45.64
C ALA A 559 13.91 10.73 46.50
N ALA A 560 13.42 10.69 47.74
CA ALA A 560 13.54 11.81 48.68
C ALA A 560 14.99 12.23 48.89
N MET A 561 15.92 11.27 49.03
CA MET A 561 17.34 11.58 49.17
C MET A 561 17.96 12.18 47.91
N GLU A 562 17.61 11.66 46.74
CA GLU A 562 18.05 12.23 45.44
C GLU A 562 17.48 13.64 45.21
N ILE A 563 16.20 13.87 45.54
CA ILE A 563 15.58 15.20 45.50
C ILE A 563 16.33 16.18 46.42
N ARG A 564 16.60 15.79 47.67
CA ARG A 564 17.37 16.63 48.60
C ARG A 564 18.78 16.96 48.08
N ALA A 565 19.44 16.00 47.43
CA ALA A 565 20.76 16.22 46.83
C ALA A 565 20.71 17.22 45.66
N ALA A 566 19.73 17.03 44.74
CA ALA A 566 19.51 17.95 43.63
C ALA A 566 19.14 19.35 44.10
N MET A 567 18.27 19.47 45.09
CA MET A 567 17.94 20.78 45.69
C MET A 567 19.13 21.47 46.34
N LYS A 568 20.03 20.71 47.01
CA LYS A 568 21.26 21.29 47.53
C LYS A 568 22.17 21.84 46.45
N GLU A 569 22.26 21.17 45.32
CA GLU A 569 23.00 21.65 44.16
C GLU A 569 22.39 22.94 43.60
N GLN A 570 21.05 22.97 43.41
CA GLN A 570 20.33 24.16 42.98
C GLN A 570 20.48 25.33 43.94
N GLN A 571 20.48 25.07 45.24
CA GLN A 571 20.72 26.08 46.28
C GLN A 571 22.11 26.70 46.15
N GLN A 572 23.12 25.90 45.84
CA GLN A 572 24.49 26.40 45.67
C GLN A 572 24.56 27.27 44.40
N LEU A 573 24.00 26.79 43.29
CA LEU A 573 23.93 27.56 42.02
C LEU A 573 23.17 28.89 42.20
N SER A 574 22.09 28.87 43.01
CA SER A 574 21.30 30.07 43.31
C SER A 574 22.09 31.08 44.12
N LYS A 575 22.84 30.64 45.13
CA LYS A 575 23.71 31.48 45.95
C LYS A 575 24.82 32.16 45.10
N GLU A 576 25.46 31.38 44.21
CA GLU A 576 26.50 31.90 43.32
C GLU A 576 25.96 32.95 42.34
N LYS A 577 24.69 32.86 41.97
CA LYS A 577 23.98 33.80 41.09
C LYS A 577 23.26 34.93 41.85
N GLY A 578 23.39 35.03 43.16
CA GLY A 578 22.70 36.01 44.00
C GLY A 578 21.18 35.89 44.02
N LYS A 579 20.63 34.64 43.72
CA LYS A 579 19.22 34.36 43.70
C LYS A 579 18.79 33.74 45.04
N GLU A 580 17.49 33.82 45.31
CA GLU A 580 16.93 33.23 46.52
C GLU A 580 17.12 31.69 46.59
N VAL A 581 17.31 31.21 47.78
CA VAL A 581 17.55 29.80 48.05
C VAL A 581 16.23 29.12 48.45
N ILE A 582 15.75 28.23 47.57
CA ILE A 582 14.53 27.47 47.82
C ILE A 582 14.86 26.22 48.69
N GLN A 583 13.99 25.99 49.66
CA GLN A 583 14.00 24.79 50.51
C GLN A 583 12.69 24.04 50.33
N ILE A 584 12.75 22.70 50.33
CA ILE A 584 11.58 21.85 50.29
C ILE A 584 11.50 20.95 51.52
N GLY A 585 10.26 20.70 51.95
CA GLY A 585 9.90 19.67 52.88
C GLY A 585 9.53 18.38 52.18
N ILE A 586 9.77 17.22 52.76
CA ILE A 586 9.37 15.93 52.23
C ILE A 586 8.67 15.09 53.29
N GLY A 587 7.47 14.61 53.00
CA GLY A 587 6.73 13.70 53.89
C GLY A 587 6.43 12.37 53.19
N ILE A 588 6.71 11.24 53.90
CA ILE A 588 6.53 9.90 53.32
C ILE A 588 5.72 9.02 54.27
N ASN A 589 4.67 8.39 53.71
CA ASN A 589 3.87 7.42 54.44
C ASN A 589 3.44 6.26 53.55
N THR A 590 3.25 5.07 54.14
CA THR A 590 2.79 3.87 53.41
C THR A 590 1.57 3.26 54.08
N GLY A 591 0.69 2.67 53.31
CA GLY A 591 -0.49 1.98 53.81
C GLY A 591 -1.55 1.75 52.75
N ASN A 592 -2.71 1.24 53.18
CA ASN A 592 -3.83 0.94 52.33
C ASN A 592 -4.59 2.20 51.92
N VAL A 593 -4.97 2.24 50.65
CA VAL A 593 -5.80 3.32 50.04
C VAL A 593 -6.78 2.74 49.06
N VAL A 594 -7.84 3.50 48.78
CA VAL A 594 -8.69 3.27 47.65
C VAL A 594 -8.08 4.00 46.44
N PHE A 595 -7.63 3.25 45.45
CA PHE A 595 -6.97 3.74 44.26
C PHE A 595 -7.88 3.53 43.08
N GLY A 596 -8.26 4.58 42.33
CA GLY A 596 -9.18 4.48 41.20
C GLY A 596 -9.69 5.82 40.69
N SER A 597 -10.64 5.75 39.76
CA SER A 597 -11.28 6.94 39.21
C SER A 597 -12.24 7.59 40.15
N VAL A 598 -12.02 8.86 40.47
CA VAL A 598 -12.82 9.67 41.38
C VAL A 598 -13.20 10.97 40.71
N GLY A 599 -14.46 11.37 40.76
CA GLY A 599 -14.92 12.62 40.19
C GLY A 599 -16.37 12.59 39.72
N SER A 600 -16.69 13.51 38.81
CA SER A 600 -18.01 13.65 38.19
C SER A 600 -18.07 12.96 36.81
N LYS A 601 -19.26 12.92 36.19
CA LYS A 601 -19.43 12.41 34.83
C LYS A 601 -18.63 13.18 33.76
N THR A 602 -18.30 14.43 34.04
CA THR A 602 -17.62 15.34 33.10
C THR A 602 -16.12 15.49 33.40
N ARG A 603 -15.68 15.15 34.61
CA ARG A 603 -14.29 15.24 35.02
C ARG A 603 -13.96 14.13 36.03
N MET A 604 -13.08 13.25 35.64
CA MET A 604 -12.59 12.12 36.43
C MET A 604 -11.09 12.23 36.59
N ASP A 605 -10.62 12.15 37.82
CA ASP A 605 -9.19 12.03 38.13
C ASP A 605 -8.91 10.61 38.64
N PHE A 606 -7.82 10.03 38.20
CA PHE A 606 -7.37 8.73 38.73
C PHE A 606 -6.42 8.99 39.88
N THR A 607 -6.89 8.75 41.08
CA THR A 607 -6.18 9.19 42.31
C THR A 607 -6.37 8.22 43.46
N SER A 608 -5.68 8.50 44.53
CA SER A 608 -5.72 7.72 45.80
C SER A 608 -6.48 8.46 46.89
N ILE A 609 -7.39 7.77 47.53
CA ILE A 609 -8.12 8.29 48.72
C ILE A 609 -7.88 7.40 49.90
N GLY A 610 -7.54 8.01 51.01
CA GLY A 610 -7.36 7.31 52.28
C GLY A 610 -6.59 8.12 53.31
N ASP A 611 -6.69 7.70 54.56
CA ASP A 611 -5.98 8.33 55.66
C ASP A 611 -4.44 8.26 55.52
N THR A 612 -3.96 7.23 54.81
CA THR A 612 -2.54 7.05 54.42
C THR A 612 -2.01 8.27 53.65
N VAL A 613 -2.81 8.79 52.70
CA VAL A 613 -2.46 9.96 51.89
C VAL A 613 -2.37 11.21 52.75
N ASN A 614 -3.41 11.44 53.59
CA ASN A 614 -3.48 12.58 54.47
C ASN A 614 -2.34 12.62 55.48
N LEU A 615 -1.91 11.45 55.98
CA LEU A 615 -0.79 11.39 56.91
C LEU A 615 0.52 11.79 56.21
N ALA A 616 0.78 11.33 54.97
CA ALA A 616 1.97 11.72 54.21
C ALA A 616 2.06 13.25 54.01
N ALA A 617 0.95 13.90 53.64
CA ALA A 617 0.87 15.36 53.52
C ALA A 617 1.14 16.08 54.87
N ARG A 618 0.58 15.57 55.97
CA ARG A 618 0.86 16.14 57.30
C ARG A 618 2.29 15.96 57.72
N LEU A 619 2.95 14.85 57.39
CA LEU A 619 4.36 14.64 57.66
C LEU A 619 5.26 15.60 56.85
N GLU A 620 4.83 15.95 55.62
CA GLU A 620 5.50 17.02 54.88
C GLU A 620 5.46 18.32 55.70
N GLY A 621 4.23 18.79 56.07
CA GLY A 621 4.07 20.02 56.85
C GLY A 621 4.82 20.01 58.19
N ALA A 622 4.97 18.86 58.83
CA ALA A 622 5.73 18.71 60.08
C ALA A 622 7.22 19.08 59.95
N ASN A 623 7.81 18.97 58.75
CA ASN A 623 9.20 19.36 58.52
C ASN A 623 9.49 20.82 58.94
N LYS A 624 8.49 21.71 58.76
CA LYS A 624 8.63 23.12 59.13
C LYS A 624 8.75 23.28 60.66
N ALA A 625 7.96 22.52 61.42
CA ALA A 625 7.94 22.61 62.85
C ALA A 625 9.23 22.02 63.51
N TYR A 626 9.81 21.01 62.88
CA TYR A 626 11.05 20.37 63.41
C TYR A 626 12.33 20.93 62.78
N GLY A 627 12.23 21.74 61.72
CA GLY A 627 13.42 22.16 60.97
C GLY A 627 14.10 20.99 60.25
N SER A 628 13.39 19.85 60.09
CA SER A 628 13.87 18.67 59.36
C SER A 628 13.69 18.81 57.84
N LYS A 629 14.25 17.89 57.07
CA LYS A 629 14.19 17.95 55.59
C LYS A 629 13.27 16.89 54.98
N SER A 630 13.19 15.73 55.63
CA SER A 630 12.35 14.64 55.16
C SER A 630 11.89 13.78 56.33
N ILE A 631 10.58 13.71 56.52
CA ILE A 631 9.94 12.94 57.60
C ILE A 631 9.23 11.73 56.99
N ILE A 632 9.40 10.59 57.64
CA ILE A 632 8.72 9.33 57.34
C ILE A 632 7.93 8.84 58.55
N SER A 633 6.85 8.11 58.32
CA SER A 633 6.10 7.41 59.35
C SER A 633 6.82 6.17 59.84
N GLU A 634 6.44 5.68 61.04
CA GLU A 634 6.86 4.39 61.60
C GLU A 634 6.59 3.23 60.61
N ALA A 635 5.41 3.23 59.96
CA ALA A 635 5.05 2.23 58.96
C ALA A 635 6.01 2.16 57.73
N VAL A 636 6.64 3.28 57.35
CA VAL A 636 7.69 3.31 56.35
C VAL A 636 9.00 2.81 56.94
N TYR A 637 9.36 3.33 58.14
CA TYR A 637 10.61 2.98 58.81
C TYR A 637 10.77 1.48 58.99
N ASP A 638 9.72 0.78 59.46
CA ASP A 638 9.72 -0.67 59.70
C ASP A 638 10.01 -1.49 58.43
N LYS A 639 9.57 -0.97 57.26
CA LYS A 639 9.77 -1.64 55.98
C LYS A 639 11.10 -1.34 55.29
N LEU A 640 11.92 -0.44 55.85
CA LEU A 640 13.21 -0.07 55.27
C LEU A 640 14.31 -1.08 55.53
N ASN A 641 14.10 -2.07 56.46
CA ASN A 641 15.08 -3.10 56.76
C ASN A 641 16.50 -2.57 57.03
N ASN A 642 16.59 -1.46 57.75
CA ASN A 642 17.86 -0.83 58.16
C ASN A 642 18.76 -0.41 56.97
N THR A 643 18.17 -0.10 55.82
CA THR A 643 18.90 0.34 54.59
C THR A 643 19.28 1.82 54.65
N PHE A 644 18.58 2.62 55.42
CA PHE A 644 18.84 4.04 55.66
C PHE A 644 19.21 4.30 57.10
N VAL A 645 20.02 5.32 57.34
CA VAL A 645 20.24 5.89 58.66
C VAL A 645 19.09 6.84 58.94
N CYS A 646 18.20 6.44 59.84
CA CYS A 646 17.07 7.25 60.25
C CYS A 646 17.23 7.53 61.79
N ARG A 647 16.74 8.67 62.24
CA ARG A 647 16.57 8.97 63.66
C ARG A 647 15.10 9.14 64.00
N GLU A 648 14.66 8.66 65.08
CA GLU A 648 13.36 8.99 65.67
C GLU A 648 13.31 10.49 65.98
N LEU A 649 12.33 11.21 65.40
CA LEU A 649 12.15 12.63 65.68
C LEU A 649 11.24 12.84 66.87
N ASP A 650 10.07 12.22 66.86
CA ASP A 650 9.09 12.45 67.92
C ASP A 650 7.97 11.40 67.87
N PHE A 651 7.09 11.46 68.87
CA PHE A 651 5.83 10.73 68.94
C PHE A 651 4.71 11.76 68.96
N ILE A 652 3.97 11.86 67.83
CA ILE A 652 3.07 12.99 67.62
C ILE A 652 1.64 12.55 67.36
N THR A 653 0.69 13.37 67.82
CA THR A 653 -0.69 13.33 67.33
C THR A 653 -0.87 14.44 66.32
N VAL A 654 -1.22 14.05 65.08
CA VAL A 654 -1.49 15.02 64.02
C VAL A 654 -2.97 15.42 64.03
N LYS A 655 -3.29 16.63 63.67
CA LYS A 655 -4.67 17.20 63.71
C LYS A 655 -5.68 16.24 63.02
N GLY A 656 -6.71 15.83 63.75
CA GLY A 656 -7.76 14.93 63.24
C GLY A 656 -7.42 13.43 63.30
N LYS A 657 -6.35 13.01 63.96
CA LYS A 657 -6.10 11.65 64.40
C LYS A 657 -6.16 11.55 65.91
N SER A 658 -6.77 10.46 66.40
CA SER A 658 -6.77 10.10 67.82
C SER A 658 -5.55 9.29 68.23
N GLU A 659 -4.99 8.55 67.28
CA GLU A 659 -3.82 7.67 67.53
C GLU A 659 -2.52 8.41 67.22
N PRO A 660 -1.57 8.42 68.16
CA PRO A 660 -0.28 9.04 67.93
C PRO A 660 0.58 8.17 66.98
N VAL A 661 1.45 8.82 66.24
CA VAL A 661 2.34 8.19 65.26
C VAL A 661 3.80 8.56 65.57
N ARG A 662 4.71 7.57 65.57
CA ARG A 662 6.14 7.85 65.60
C ARG A 662 6.60 8.34 64.24
N ILE A 663 7.41 9.37 64.24
CA ILE A 663 7.97 9.98 63.07
C ILE A 663 9.50 9.92 63.09
N TYR A 664 10.05 9.69 61.92
CA TYR A 664 11.49 9.54 61.75
C TYR A 664 12.00 10.50 60.69
N GLU A 665 13.23 11.00 60.82
CA GLU A 665 13.93 11.70 59.75
C GLU A 665 14.91 10.78 59.05
N ILE A 666 14.89 10.81 57.69
CA ILE A 666 15.89 10.13 56.90
C ILE A 666 17.15 11.01 56.86
N LEU A 667 18.25 10.53 57.40
CA LEU A 667 19.52 11.23 57.36
C LEU A 667 20.31 10.92 56.12
N GLN A 668 20.57 9.63 55.83
CA GLN A 668 21.35 9.20 54.68
C GLN A 668 21.15 7.69 54.39
N LEU A 669 21.57 7.26 53.20
CA LEU A 669 21.67 5.84 52.85
C LEU A 669 22.82 5.21 53.69
N LYS A 670 22.60 4.05 54.33
CA LYS A 670 23.57 3.42 55.26
C LYS A 670 24.92 3.16 54.60
N SER A 671 24.94 2.77 53.33
CA SER A 671 26.17 2.55 52.55
C SER A 671 27.03 3.81 52.34
N LYS A 672 26.49 5.00 52.62
CA LYS A 672 27.15 6.31 52.48
C LYS A 672 27.22 7.06 53.81
N SER A 673 26.90 6.38 54.93
CA SER A 673 26.87 7.03 56.25
C SER A 673 28.27 7.49 56.66
N ALA A 674 28.31 8.72 57.17
CA ALA A 674 29.50 9.28 57.81
C ALA A 674 29.35 9.21 59.29
N GLU A 675 30.46 8.98 60.06
CA GLU A 675 30.50 8.96 61.52
C GLU A 675 29.76 10.13 62.17
N LYS A 676 29.82 11.29 61.52
CA LYS A 676 29.10 12.50 61.96
C LYS A 676 27.58 12.29 62.06
N LEU A 677 26.95 11.53 61.16
CA LEU A 677 25.50 11.29 61.18
C LEU A 677 25.09 10.27 62.24
N ASP A 678 25.94 9.30 62.45
CA ASP A 678 25.72 8.33 63.53
C ASP A 678 25.84 8.98 64.91
N GLU A 679 26.76 9.94 65.08
CA GLU A 679 26.90 10.74 66.35
C GLU A 679 25.66 11.66 66.54
N ILE A 680 25.20 12.35 65.47
CA ILE A 680 23.96 13.15 65.56
C ILE A 680 22.78 12.29 65.97
N LYS A 681 22.63 11.11 65.38
CA LYS A 681 21.59 10.16 65.74
C LYS A 681 21.65 9.77 67.20
N THR A 682 22.82 9.33 67.65
CA THR A 682 23.03 8.86 68.98
C THR A 682 22.75 9.93 70.05
N LEU A 683 23.28 11.15 69.84
CA LEU A 683 23.05 12.26 70.77
C LEU A 683 21.56 12.65 70.83
N PHE A 684 20.90 12.68 69.66
CA PHE A 684 19.50 12.98 69.59
C PHE A 684 18.60 11.93 70.22
N GLU A 685 18.87 10.65 69.99
CA GLU A 685 18.15 9.53 70.61
C GLU A 685 18.32 9.51 72.16
N PHE A 686 19.49 9.82 72.66
CA PHE A 686 19.66 10.01 74.11
C PHE A 686 18.89 11.22 74.63
N GLY A 687 18.94 12.35 73.92
CA GLY A 687 18.14 13.52 74.24
C GLY A 687 16.65 13.21 74.33
N LEU A 688 16.12 12.50 73.33
CA LEU A 688 14.72 12.10 73.23
C LEU A 688 14.33 11.10 74.35
N HIS A 689 15.20 10.13 74.70
CA HIS A 689 14.99 9.20 75.77
C HIS A 689 14.81 9.94 77.09
N TYR A 690 15.73 10.86 77.44
CA TYR A 690 15.64 11.65 78.67
C TYR A 690 14.44 12.62 78.63
N TYR A 691 14.06 13.19 77.45
CA TYR A 691 12.91 14.02 77.32
C TYR A 691 11.59 13.30 77.68
N ARG A 692 11.40 12.09 77.15
CA ARG A 692 10.24 11.26 77.51
C ARG A 692 10.18 10.83 78.94
N ASN A 693 11.35 10.66 79.57
CA ASN A 693 11.44 10.36 80.96
C ASN A 693 11.41 11.59 81.90
N LYS A 694 11.03 12.79 81.35
CA LYS A 694 10.93 14.06 82.05
C LYS A 694 12.24 14.46 82.79
N GLN A 695 13.42 13.92 82.35
CA GLN A 695 14.74 14.29 82.88
C GLN A 695 15.29 15.47 82.06
N TRP A 696 14.68 16.67 82.26
CA TRP A 696 14.89 17.84 81.42
C TRP A 696 16.34 18.28 81.32
N ASP A 697 17.11 18.26 82.45
CA ASP A 697 18.49 18.72 82.42
C ASP A 697 19.42 17.82 81.62
N LYS A 698 19.24 16.50 81.69
CA LYS A 698 20.03 15.55 80.93
C LYS A 698 19.60 15.66 79.41
N SER A 699 18.30 15.76 79.16
CA SER A 699 17.80 15.93 77.82
C SER A 699 18.35 17.20 77.16
N GLU A 700 18.31 18.33 77.88
CA GLU A 700 18.89 19.58 77.46
C GLU A 700 20.36 19.48 77.13
N GLN A 701 21.15 18.79 77.94
CA GLN A 701 22.57 18.58 77.74
C GLN A 701 22.85 17.89 76.39
N TYR A 702 22.15 16.80 76.08
CA TYR A 702 22.32 16.04 74.83
C TYR A 702 21.85 16.83 73.58
N PHE A 703 20.68 17.48 73.62
CA PHE A 703 20.22 18.29 72.57
C PHE A 703 21.09 19.53 72.32
N ASN A 704 21.64 20.12 73.42
CA ASN A 704 22.56 21.26 73.33
C ASN A 704 23.89 20.85 72.67
N GLN A 705 24.41 19.68 73.04
CA GLN A 705 25.62 19.12 72.39
C GLN A 705 25.37 18.90 70.90
N CYS A 706 24.22 18.33 70.56
CA CYS A 706 23.84 18.11 69.11
C CYS A 706 23.69 19.43 68.36
N TYR A 707 23.02 20.42 68.95
CA TYR A 707 22.82 21.72 68.36
C TYR A 707 24.10 22.53 68.16
N THR A 708 24.94 22.61 69.22
CA THR A 708 26.15 23.41 69.17
C THR A 708 27.21 22.81 68.24
N LYS A 709 27.36 21.47 68.25
CA LYS A 709 28.38 20.80 67.44
C LYS A 709 27.97 20.69 65.96
N PHE A 710 26.68 20.51 65.66
CA PHE A 710 26.21 20.15 64.29
C PHE A 710 25.23 21.14 63.72
N HIS A 711 24.80 22.14 64.50
CA HIS A 711 23.70 23.06 64.09
C HIS A 711 22.41 22.33 63.77
N ASP A 712 22.11 21.27 64.52
CA ASP A 712 20.96 20.44 64.33
C ASP A 712 19.67 21.16 64.76
N LEU A 713 18.85 21.55 63.74
CA LEU A 713 17.64 22.32 63.98
C LEU A 713 16.57 21.56 64.78
N PRO A 714 16.32 20.25 64.54
CA PRO A 714 15.42 19.50 65.41
C PRO A 714 15.82 19.52 66.88
N SER A 715 17.13 19.45 67.21
CA SER A 715 17.58 19.57 68.61
C SER A 715 17.23 20.93 69.21
N LYS A 716 17.32 22.01 68.41
CA LYS A 716 16.89 23.34 68.84
C LYS A 716 15.42 23.37 69.30
N VAL A 717 14.56 22.75 68.50
CA VAL A 717 13.12 22.66 68.79
C VAL A 717 12.86 21.98 70.12
N PHE A 718 13.61 20.91 70.43
CA PHE A 718 13.47 20.25 71.72
C PHE A 718 14.03 21.10 72.86
N LEU A 719 15.08 21.86 72.67
CA LEU A 719 15.59 22.80 73.64
C LEU A 719 14.53 23.84 74.04
N GLU A 720 13.85 24.40 73.02
CA GLU A 720 12.77 25.38 73.23
C GLU A 720 11.58 24.72 73.94
N ARG A 721 11.22 23.48 73.69
CA ARG A 721 10.17 22.72 74.34
C ARG A 721 10.58 22.39 75.81
N ILE A 722 11.82 21.97 76.05
CA ILE A 722 12.34 21.69 77.37
C ILE A 722 12.30 22.95 78.24
N HIS A 723 12.72 24.10 77.67
CA HIS A 723 12.65 25.37 78.36
C HIS A 723 11.19 25.70 78.79
N HIS A 724 10.26 25.47 77.88
CA HIS A 724 8.84 25.65 78.14
C HIS A 724 8.34 24.69 79.25
N PHE A 725 8.71 23.38 79.18
CA PHE A 725 8.30 22.37 80.17
C PHE A 725 8.94 22.52 81.51
N LYS A 726 10.09 23.19 81.61
CA LYS A 726 10.68 23.58 82.93
C LYS A 726 9.82 24.70 83.55
N LEU A 727 9.17 25.58 82.78
CA LEU A 727 8.32 26.63 83.30
C LEU A 727 6.88 26.14 83.54
N VAL A 728 6.34 25.34 82.60
CA VAL A 728 4.98 24.78 82.66
C VAL A 728 5.06 23.28 82.40
N PRO A 729 5.20 22.51 83.51
CA PRO A 729 5.38 21.05 83.43
C PRO A 729 4.20 20.38 82.73
N PRO A 730 4.41 19.36 81.90
CA PRO A 730 3.36 18.59 81.28
C PRO A 730 2.55 17.82 82.32
N PRO A 731 1.29 17.42 82.03
CA PRO A 731 0.45 16.65 82.95
C PRO A 731 1.17 15.42 83.51
N ALA A 732 0.79 15.00 84.72
CA ALA A 732 1.46 13.86 85.38
C ALA A 732 1.39 12.58 84.53
N LYS A 733 0.26 12.35 83.82
CA LYS A 733 0.08 11.17 82.97
C LYS A 733 0.55 11.40 81.51
N TRP A 734 1.38 12.46 81.24
CA TRP A 734 1.89 12.69 79.88
C TRP A 734 2.78 11.51 79.45
N ASP A 735 2.46 10.93 78.33
CA ASP A 735 3.05 9.73 77.75
C ASP A 735 4.15 10.02 76.72
N GLY A 736 4.60 11.27 76.63
CA GLY A 736 5.62 11.70 75.66
C GLY A 736 5.07 12.11 74.31
N VAL A 737 3.76 12.07 74.10
CA VAL A 737 3.10 12.47 72.85
C VAL A 737 3.06 13.99 72.77
N PHE A 738 3.41 14.51 71.58
CA PHE A 738 3.30 15.92 71.24
C PHE A 738 2.15 16.18 70.34
N GLU A 739 1.17 17.02 70.75
CA GLU A 739 0.05 17.41 69.94
C GLU A 739 0.44 18.55 69.01
N MET A 740 0.46 18.28 67.69
CA MET A 740 0.72 19.30 66.68
C MET A 740 -0.52 20.18 66.45
N LYS A 741 -0.46 21.44 66.89
CA LYS A 741 -1.55 22.44 66.72
C LYS A 741 -1.50 23.20 65.38
N VAL A 742 -0.43 23.08 64.61
CA VAL A 742 -0.18 23.81 63.37
C VAL A 742 -0.52 22.94 62.18
N LYS A 743 -1.13 23.56 61.15
CA LYS A 743 -1.34 22.96 59.83
C LYS A 743 0.00 22.78 59.13
#